data_bd0a696fd29254e9e17eaac0e74f8814
#
_entry.id   bd0a696fd29254e9e17eaac0e74f8814
#
_cell.length_a   1.000
_cell.length_b   1.000
_cell.length_c   1.000
_cell.angle_alpha   90.00
_cell.angle_beta   90.00
_cell.angle_gamma   90.00
#
_symmetry.space_group_name_H-M   'P 1'
#
loop_
_entity.id
_entity.type
_entity.pdbx_description
1 polymer ?
#
loop_
_entity_poly.entity_id
_entity_poly.type
_entity_poly.pdbx_seq_one_letter_code
_entity_poly.pdbx_strand_id
1 'polypeptide(L)'
;MIELKDIKKTYKSKKGVDTEALKGINIKFGDKGLCFILGKSGSGKSTLLNILGGLDNYTSGDIIINNKSTKDFKEKDWDAYRNTYMGFVFQEFNLLDNYSVEDNIKLALELQNKKCSADEVAEALKMVELDDVLKRKPNELSGGQKQRIAIARALIKKPEIILADEPTGNLDSETSKQVFNVLKKLARNKLIVVVSHDEEAANTYADRIIRISDGMVVADSKEYTSATRKELKLVNAKLPFMYSFKMGLGNLLHKKLKLVFSVLLIVLCLICFGLMVSVSSVDIDKEYIRIFEEKGPTEVSVQKYKKKVNYKNLMLDAIKNMGDPFDSVEVDTVDENFVNEVKSKTNMEWDIEYKIKNNFEYLMWNYNTYRDISDTMYYTGTNAIKVVEYDKELFSSNNLIGNEPVADDEIVISSYIADQIIHNGILAKENKTQEKAESYKPNSYEELLNNGYYINFGNMLYVKVSGIIDYNDKLAKYSELKKIKWSTFYDMDYSDEEYSKLSNLSYDFYEDFDSLSLSRVYVNKTFIEKIDLKEENKSNSNSKIMLDNKSSDVDVFGYILNDVEVINNNVKEKVTSLSKNEILINTYILNLLTSGDYEKQLQENMLSDTFIDDVTFINTYIKNNNIINKKVKTAICNDKIYNDSDNFCEYEIVGIVNDNNDYGMIYYNKGVVSKLISKNLEINAVFRKISDVEELKTILKYYPIDGSDVLSSSVYSEDLIYSVVGASEFELIGKYGTIFFLIFAVIILMNFISDSIKFRKKEIGILRAIGCRSKDVIMMFIYECLALMVICLMISFPIIFMFANHLNNLVLEAYKLSMDSMKFGIAQMFGVAAIMIVIVVIASIIPVRKLTKTKPIDTILDR
;
A
#
# COMPACT_ATOMS: atom_id res chain seq x y z
N MET A 1 -43.40 32.32 38.10
CA MET A 1 -44.77 32.04 37.66
C MET A 1 -44.78 31.43 36.29
N ILE A 2 -45.61 30.41 36.08
CA ILE A 2 -45.81 29.78 34.77
C ILE A 2 -47.26 30.05 34.33
N GLU A 3 -47.41 30.46 33.08
CA GLU A 3 -48.70 30.69 32.43
C GLU A 3 -48.79 29.88 31.14
N LEU A 4 -49.80 29.06 31.00
CA LEU A 4 -50.15 28.28 29.82
C LEU A 4 -51.24 29.04 29.06
N LYS A 5 -51.05 29.26 27.76
CA LYS A 5 -51.96 29.93 26.87
C LYS A 5 -52.32 29.06 25.70
N ASP A 6 -53.55 28.61 25.63
CA ASP A 6 -54.15 27.78 24.57
C ASP A 6 -53.26 26.59 24.19
N ILE A 7 -52.74 25.85 25.18
CA ILE A 7 -51.83 24.72 24.94
C ILE A 7 -52.60 23.54 24.35
N LYS A 8 -52.24 23.18 23.12
CA LYS A 8 -52.76 22.01 22.41
C LYS A 8 -51.66 20.99 22.16
N LYS A 9 -52.04 19.73 22.22
CA LYS A 9 -51.13 18.59 21.91
C LYS A 9 -51.85 17.52 21.15
N THR A 10 -51.35 17.27 19.92
CA THR A 10 -51.82 16.19 19.06
C THR A 10 -50.66 15.21 18.83
N TYR A 11 -50.87 13.93 19.10
CA TYR A 11 -49.95 12.83 18.75
C TYR A 11 -50.35 12.26 17.39
N LYS A 12 -49.47 12.41 16.42
CA LYS A 12 -49.68 11.86 15.06
C LYS A 12 -49.44 10.38 15.03
N SER A 13 -50.37 9.63 14.48
CA SER A 13 -50.25 8.20 14.28
C SER A 13 -49.73 7.90 12.86
N LYS A 14 -48.77 6.98 12.71
CA LYS A 14 -48.28 6.56 11.38
C LYS A 14 -49.31 5.71 10.60
N LYS A 15 -50.23 5.04 11.27
CA LYS A 15 -51.20 4.10 10.67
C LYS A 15 -52.63 4.19 11.28
N GLY A 16 -52.97 5.26 11.98
CA GLY A 16 -54.24 5.38 12.64
C GLY A 16 -54.71 6.84 12.79
N VAL A 17 -55.71 7.07 13.62
CA VAL A 17 -56.32 8.39 13.88
C VAL A 17 -55.38 9.17 14.80
N ASP A 18 -55.16 10.44 14.48
CA ASP A 18 -54.42 11.37 15.35
C ASP A 18 -55.16 11.56 16.67
N THR A 19 -54.45 11.55 17.78
CA THR A 19 -55.01 11.70 19.11
C THR A 19 -54.70 13.08 19.65
N GLU A 20 -55.74 13.89 19.86
CA GLU A 20 -55.65 15.18 20.49
C GLU A 20 -55.70 15.01 22.03
N ALA A 21 -54.51 15.08 22.65
CA ALA A 21 -54.35 14.83 24.09
C ALA A 21 -54.63 16.08 24.94
N LEU A 22 -54.39 17.28 24.40
CA LEU A 22 -54.73 18.57 25.03
C LEU A 22 -55.43 19.47 24.01
N LYS A 23 -56.53 20.10 24.43
CA LYS A 23 -57.50 20.83 23.58
C LYS A 23 -57.63 22.30 23.92
N GLY A 24 -56.49 22.99 24.27
CA GLY A 24 -56.51 24.42 24.59
C GLY A 24 -56.48 24.70 26.09
N ILE A 25 -55.50 24.20 26.78
CA ILE A 25 -55.30 24.40 28.21
C ILE A 25 -54.84 25.81 28.53
N ASN A 26 -55.59 26.47 29.43
CA ASN A 26 -55.28 27.79 29.99
C ASN A 26 -55.15 27.66 31.50
N ILE A 27 -53.94 27.82 32.06
CA ILE A 27 -53.69 27.74 33.51
C ILE A 27 -52.58 28.74 33.88
N LYS A 28 -52.74 29.41 35.01
CA LYS A 28 -51.65 30.17 35.62
C LYS A 28 -51.26 29.54 36.95
N PHE A 29 -49.99 29.28 37.13
CA PHE A 29 -49.46 28.74 38.39
C PHE A 29 -48.84 29.86 39.23
N GLY A 30 -49.02 29.79 40.52
CA GLY A 30 -48.38 30.68 41.49
C GLY A 30 -46.91 30.28 41.72
N ASP A 31 -46.20 31.00 42.60
CA ASP A 31 -44.78 30.79 42.90
C ASP A 31 -44.60 29.70 43.99
N LYS A 32 -45.59 29.26 44.72
CA LYS A 32 -45.54 28.29 45.78
C LYS A 32 -46.88 27.60 46.02
N GLY A 33 -46.88 26.46 46.71
CA GLY A 33 -48.04 25.67 47.05
C GLY A 33 -48.10 24.33 46.44
N LEU A 34 -48.87 23.40 46.94
CA LEU A 34 -49.09 22.07 46.42
C LEU A 34 -50.38 22.09 45.56
N CYS A 35 -50.16 21.98 44.24
CA CYS A 35 -51.20 21.96 43.23
C CYS A 35 -51.41 20.52 42.72
N PHE A 36 -52.59 19.98 42.86
CA PHE A 36 -52.98 18.69 42.28
C PHE A 36 -53.70 18.91 40.95
N ILE A 37 -53.33 18.08 39.97
CA ILE A 37 -54.02 17.95 38.67
C ILE A 37 -54.70 16.60 38.70
N LEU A 38 -56.02 16.58 38.82
CA LEU A 38 -56.85 15.38 38.91
C LEU A 38 -57.58 15.09 37.60
N GLY A 39 -57.89 13.85 37.34
CA GLY A 39 -58.67 13.36 36.20
C GLY A 39 -58.55 11.89 35.93
N LYS A 40 -59.47 11.35 35.13
CA LYS A 40 -59.47 9.93 34.78
C LYS A 40 -58.20 9.56 33.99
N SER A 41 -57.84 8.25 33.92
CA SER A 41 -56.76 7.80 33.03
C SER A 41 -57.05 8.21 31.58
N GLY A 42 -56.06 8.69 30.86
CA GLY A 42 -56.17 9.17 29.46
C GLY A 42 -56.72 10.63 29.34
N SER A 43 -57.00 11.35 30.40
CA SER A 43 -57.54 12.75 30.31
C SER A 43 -56.47 13.82 29.91
N GLY A 44 -55.21 13.45 29.68
CA GLY A 44 -54.12 14.36 29.27
C GLY A 44 -53.23 14.88 30.41
N LYS A 45 -53.40 14.44 31.67
CA LYS A 45 -52.62 14.89 32.86
C LYS A 45 -51.09 14.77 32.70
N SER A 46 -50.59 13.51 32.45
CA SER A 46 -49.14 13.29 32.30
C SER A 46 -48.59 13.97 31.05
N THR A 47 -49.40 14.11 29.97
CA THR A 47 -49.02 14.91 28.80
C THR A 47 -48.80 16.37 29.17
N LEU A 48 -49.70 16.95 29.94
CA LEU A 48 -49.58 18.34 30.45
C LEU A 48 -48.31 18.48 31.32
N LEU A 49 -48.08 17.55 32.23
CA LEU A 49 -46.92 17.56 33.12
C LEU A 49 -45.59 17.47 32.34
N ASN A 50 -45.54 16.57 31.34
CA ASN A 50 -44.36 16.42 30.47
C ASN A 50 -44.07 17.66 29.64
N ILE A 51 -45.10 18.35 29.16
CA ILE A 51 -44.96 19.63 28.43
C ILE A 51 -44.48 20.74 29.37
N LEU A 52 -45.04 20.84 30.57
CA LEU A 52 -44.59 21.78 31.61
C LEU A 52 -43.11 21.54 31.97
N GLY A 53 -42.71 20.29 32.07
CA GLY A 53 -41.32 19.88 32.34
C GLY A 53 -40.36 20.04 31.17
N GLY A 54 -40.84 20.36 29.99
CA GLY A 54 -40.02 20.44 28.77
C GLY A 54 -39.52 19.07 28.35
N LEU A 55 -40.19 17.95 28.72
CA LEU A 55 -39.90 16.59 28.33
C LEU A 55 -40.57 16.22 27.02
N ASP A 56 -41.66 16.89 26.68
CA ASP A 56 -42.40 16.84 25.42
C ASP A 56 -42.69 18.25 24.90
N ASN A 57 -42.98 18.39 23.63
CA ASN A 57 -43.30 19.66 22.97
C ASN A 57 -44.83 19.78 22.83
N TYR A 58 -45.38 20.99 22.98
CA TYR A 58 -46.75 21.29 22.60
C TYR A 58 -46.89 21.45 21.09
N THR A 59 -48.10 21.28 20.54
CA THR A 59 -48.39 21.43 19.10
C THR A 59 -48.68 22.88 18.75
N SER A 60 -49.44 23.57 19.59
CA SER A 60 -49.74 25.02 19.47
C SER A 60 -49.98 25.61 20.83
N GLY A 61 -50.04 26.93 20.91
CA GLY A 61 -50.15 27.68 22.15
C GLY A 61 -48.83 28.32 22.57
N ASP A 62 -48.70 28.74 23.84
CA ASP A 62 -47.49 29.30 24.41
C ASP A 62 -47.39 29.01 25.92
N ILE A 63 -46.20 28.70 26.37
CA ILE A 63 -45.85 28.62 27.79
C ILE A 63 -44.98 29.85 28.14
N ILE A 64 -45.48 30.65 29.05
CA ILE A 64 -44.74 31.83 29.52
C ILE A 64 -44.19 31.54 30.91
N ILE A 65 -42.87 31.61 31.05
CA ILE A 65 -42.13 31.33 32.29
C ILE A 65 -41.47 32.64 32.74
N ASN A 66 -41.87 33.17 33.87
CA ASN A 66 -41.36 34.46 34.38
C ASN A 66 -41.34 35.56 33.30
N ASN A 67 -42.43 35.73 32.54
CA ASN A 67 -42.64 36.67 31.43
C ASN A 67 -41.85 36.40 30.17
N LYS A 68 -41.13 35.27 30.06
CA LYS A 68 -40.43 34.85 28.83
C LYS A 68 -41.22 33.77 28.12
N SER A 69 -41.55 33.95 26.85
CA SER A 69 -42.19 32.95 26.00
C SER A 69 -41.25 31.83 25.68
N THR A 70 -41.74 30.59 25.67
CA THR A 70 -40.96 29.39 25.30
C THR A 70 -41.00 29.11 23.79
N LYS A 71 -41.75 29.91 23.00
CA LYS A 71 -41.75 29.77 21.52
C LYS A 71 -40.35 29.89 20.90
N ASP A 72 -39.50 30.72 21.50
CA ASP A 72 -38.14 30.98 21.04
C ASP A 72 -37.10 30.04 21.65
N PHE A 73 -37.52 29.10 22.53
CA PHE A 73 -36.61 28.15 23.17
C PHE A 73 -36.08 27.16 22.16
N LYS A 74 -34.74 27.05 22.09
CA LYS A 74 -34.00 25.98 21.40
C LYS A 74 -33.81 24.83 22.35
N GLU A 75 -33.38 23.68 21.83
CA GLU A 75 -33.12 22.48 22.65
C GLU A 75 -32.22 22.79 23.86
N LYS A 76 -31.17 23.61 23.68
CA LYS A 76 -30.25 24.01 24.75
C LYS A 76 -30.94 24.82 25.86
N ASP A 77 -32.01 25.60 25.54
CA ASP A 77 -32.75 26.41 26.50
C ASP A 77 -33.68 25.51 27.33
N TRP A 78 -34.25 24.48 26.68
CA TRP A 78 -35.01 23.44 27.37
C TRP A 78 -34.12 22.56 28.26
N ASP A 79 -32.89 22.21 27.84
CA ASP A 79 -31.90 21.50 28.67
C ASP A 79 -31.57 22.35 29.92
N ALA A 80 -31.27 23.63 29.74
CA ALA A 80 -30.98 24.55 30.83
C ALA A 80 -32.21 24.78 31.76
N TYR A 81 -33.42 24.82 31.22
CA TYR A 81 -34.65 24.92 31.99
C TYR A 81 -34.85 23.69 32.90
N ARG A 82 -34.72 22.46 32.34
CA ARG A 82 -34.78 21.21 33.12
C ARG A 82 -33.68 21.16 34.18
N ASN A 83 -32.50 21.68 33.84
CA ASN A 83 -31.37 21.65 34.75
C ASN A 83 -31.53 22.66 35.92
N THR A 84 -32.08 23.86 35.65
CA THR A 84 -32.09 24.97 36.63
C THR A 84 -33.41 25.11 37.36
N TYR A 85 -34.53 25.06 36.60
CA TYR A 85 -35.82 25.44 37.12
C TYR A 85 -36.66 24.28 37.61
N MET A 86 -36.48 23.10 37.04
CA MET A 86 -37.37 21.97 37.21
C MET A 86 -36.75 20.84 38.03
N GLY A 87 -37.48 20.36 39.01
CA GLY A 87 -37.27 19.03 39.59
C GLY A 87 -38.38 18.11 39.10
N PHE A 88 -38.04 16.94 38.56
CA PHE A 88 -39.02 15.98 38.08
C PHE A 88 -38.98 14.72 38.92
N VAL A 89 -40.15 14.27 39.36
CA VAL A 89 -40.37 13.03 40.13
C VAL A 89 -41.27 12.13 39.29
N PHE A 90 -40.74 11.02 38.82
CA PHE A 90 -41.47 10.10 37.96
C PHE A 90 -42.21 9.04 38.77
N GLN A 91 -43.25 8.44 38.21
CA GLN A 91 -43.99 7.32 38.76
C GLN A 91 -43.12 6.06 38.98
N GLU A 92 -42.20 5.76 38.04
CA GLU A 92 -41.28 4.60 38.10
C GLU A 92 -39.93 4.93 38.77
N PHE A 93 -39.84 5.93 39.64
CA PHE A 93 -38.63 6.37 40.33
C PHE A 93 -37.51 6.88 39.36
N ASN A 94 -37.26 6.17 38.29
CA ASN A 94 -36.27 6.48 37.28
C ASN A 94 -34.89 6.84 37.87
N LEU A 95 -34.39 6.02 38.76
CA LEU A 95 -33.02 6.03 39.27
C LEU A 95 -32.09 5.27 38.32
N LEU A 96 -30.82 5.63 38.36
CA LEU A 96 -29.77 4.92 37.62
C LEU A 96 -29.31 3.72 38.44
N ASP A 97 -29.70 2.50 38.02
CA ASP A 97 -29.54 1.26 38.80
C ASP A 97 -28.06 0.89 39.05
N ASN A 98 -27.16 1.28 38.15
CA ASN A 98 -25.74 0.98 38.25
C ASN A 98 -25.00 1.96 39.18
N TYR A 99 -25.65 3.01 39.67
CA TYR A 99 -25.04 4.05 40.46
C TYR A 99 -25.56 4.01 41.92
N SER A 100 -24.71 4.42 42.85
CA SER A 100 -25.11 4.56 44.25
C SER A 100 -26.18 5.65 44.41
N VAL A 101 -26.84 5.69 45.56
CA VAL A 101 -27.75 6.77 45.95
C VAL A 101 -27.02 8.11 45.89
N GLU A 102 -25.81 8.15 46.43
CA GLU A 102 -24.96 9.34 46.40
C GLU A 102 -24.71 9.84 44.99
N ASP A 103 -24.26 8.92 44.05
CA ASP A 103 -24.01 9.28 42.67
C ASP A 103 -25.30 9.74 41.93
N ASN A 104 -26.44 9.07 42.18
CA ASN A 104 -27.74 9.46 41.61
C ASN A 104 -28.15 10.89 42.00
N ILE A 105 -27.88 11.31 43.24
CA ILE A 105 -28.22 12.64 43.74
C ILE A 105 -27.19 13.66 43.27
N LYS A 106 -25.89 13.36 43.42
CA LYS A 106 -24.79 14.26 43.02
C LYS A 106 -24.86 14.65 41.54
N LEU A 107 -25.17 13.70 40.66
CA LEU A 107 -25.27 13.91 39.21
C LEU A 107 -26.17 15.11 38.86
N ALA A 108 -27.28 15.31 39.56
CA ALA A 108 -28.21 16.42 39.29
C ALA A 108 -27.57 17.80 39.54
N LEU A 109 -26.71 17.93 40.55
CA LEU A 109 -26.01 19.19 40.85
C LEU A 109 -24.75 19.37 39.97
N GLU A 110 -24.05 18.29 39.68
CA GLU A 110 -22.86 18.31 38.81
C GLU A 110 -23.18 18.69 37.37
N LEU A 111 -24.36 18.37 36.88
CA LEU A 111 -24.86 18.91 35.60
C LEU A 111 -24.94 20.43 35.57
N GLN A 112 -25.01 21.11 36.73
CA GLN A 112 -24.89 22.56 36.84
C GLN A 112 -23.44 23.06 36.89
N ASN A 113 -22.46 22.17 36.65
CA ASN A 113 -21.02 22.43 36.78
C ASN A 113 -20.63 22.86 38.21
N LYS A 114 -21.35 22.37 39.23
CA LYS A 114 -21.06 22.59 40.64
C LYS A 114 -20.53 21.28 41.27
N LYS A 115 -19.49 21.41 42.03
CA LYS A 115 -19.04 20.26 42.87
C LYS A 115 -20.10 20.03 43.95
N CYS A 116 -20.52 18.78 44.13
CA CYS A 116 -21.46 18.36 45.17
C CYS A 116 -20.67 17.63 46.28
N SER A 117 -20.77 18.16 47.49
CA SER A 117 -20.18 17.50 48.66
C SER A 117 -21.05 16.36 49.17
N ALA A 118 -20.49 15.46 49.96
CA ALA A 118 -21.25 14.39 50.63
C ALA A 118 -22.27 15.00 51.63
N ASP A 119 -21.91 16.12 52.26
CA ASP A 119 -22.76 16.80 53.23
C ASP A 119 -24.01 17.38 52.56
N GLU A 120 -23.87 17.96 51.33
CA GLU A 120 -25.05 18.47 50.59
C GLU A 120 -25.98 17.32 50.17
N VAL A 121 -25.45 16.15 49.86
CA VAL A 121 -26.27 14.96 49.59
C VAL A 121 -26.96 14.47 50.84
N ALA A 122 -26.24 14.42 51.98
CA ALA A 122 -26.83 14.03 53.27
C ALA A 122 -27.92 15.02 53.70
N GLU A 123 -27.76 16.32 53.48
CA GLU A 123 -28.78 17.35 53.74
C GLU A 123 -30.04 17.12 52.86
N ALA A 124 -29.82 16.82 51.57
CA ALA A 124 -30.96 16.52 50.66
C ALA A 124 -31.70 15.24 51.08
N LEU A 125 -31.00 14.22 51.59
CA LEU A 125 -31.61 12.99 52.13
C LEU A 125 -32.36 13.23 53.43
N LYS A 126 -31.83 14.06 54.34
CA LYS A 126 -32.52 14.49 55.53
C LYS A 126 -33.85 15.22 55.24
N MET A 127 -33.89 16.04 54.17
CA MET A 127 -35.13 16.73 53.76
C MET A 127 -36.24 15.74 53.37
N VAL A 128 -35.90 14.53 52.96
CA VAL A 128 -36.83 13.45 52.59
C VAL A 128 -36.90 12.34 53.64
N GLU A 129 -36.37 12.58 54.83
CA GLU A 129 -36.42 11.68 55.99
C GLU A 129 -35.78 10.29 55.69
N LEU A 130 -34.57 10.35 55.06
CA LEU A 130 -33.77 9.16 54.80
C LEU A 130 -32.35 9.32 55.35
N ASP A 131 -31.91 8.29 56.11
CA ASP A 131 -30.55 8.20 56.64
C ASP A 131 -29.87 6.88 56.20
N ASP A 132 -28.54 6.84 56.18
CA ASP A 132 -27.69 5.63 55.98
C ASP A 132 -27.90 4.87 54.67
N VAL A 133 -28.29 5.52 53.57
CA VAL A 133 -28.49 4.87 52.29
C VAL A 133 -27.48 5.30 51.18
N LEU A 134 -26.55 6.18 51.52
CA LEU A 134 -25.63 6.82 50.53
C LEU A 134 -24.93 5.85 49.56
N LYS A 135 -24.40 4.77 50.11
CA LYS A 135 -23.62 3.80 49.33
C LYS A 135 -24.43 2.68 48.67
N ARG A 136 -25.73 2.57 49.04
CA ARG A 136 -26.63 1.58 48.48
C ARG A 136 -26.97 1.86 47.04
N LYS A 137 -27.25 0.77 46.29
CA LYS A 137 -27.78 0.86 44.92
C LYS A 137 -29.32 0.82 44.94
N PRO A 138 -29.97 1.33 43.87
CA PRO A 138 -31.41 1.36 43.78
C PRO A 138 -32.08 0.00 43.96
N ASN A 139 -31.50 -1.08 43.52
CA ASN A 139 -32.00 -2.46 43.65
C ASN A 139 -32.04 -2.96 45.13
N GLU A 140 -31.29 -2.32 46.02
CA GLU A 140 -31.21 -2.66 47.45
C GLU A 140 -32.22 -1.87 48.32
N LEU A 141 -33.13 -1.13 47.69
CA LEU A 141 -34.03 -0.17 48.35
C LEU A 141 -35.51 -0.56 48.14
N SER A 142 -36.36 -0.21 49.15
CA SER A 142 -37.81 -0.29 49.00
C SER A 142 -38.36 0.73 48.01
N GLY A 143 -39.58 0.53 47.51
CA GLY A 143 -40.24 1.46 46.60
C GLY A 143 -40.36 2.87 47.17
N GLY A 144 -40.76 3.00 48.46
CA GLY A 144 -40.83 4.31 49.13
C GLY A 144 -39.47 4.99 49.33
N GLN A 145 -38.42 4.21 49.62
CA GLN A 145 -37.06 4.73 49.68
C GLN A 145 -36.60 5.25 48.31
N LYS A 146 -36.84 4.49 47.22
CA LYS A 146 -36.55 4.90 45.87
C LYS A 146 -37.23 6.21 45.47
N GLN A 147 -38.51 6.37 45.86
CA GLN A 147 -39.29 7.57 45.59
C GLN A 147 -38.75 8.78 46.33
N ARG A 148 -38.44 8.61 47.63
CA ARG A 148 -37.82 9.68 48.42
C ARG A 148 -36.45 10.11 47.90
N ILE A 149 -35.64 9.16 47.40
CA ILE A 149 -34.37 9.45 46.72
C ILE A 149 -34.62 10.20 45.41
N ALA A 150 -35.62 9.86 44.62
CA ALA A 150 -35.98 10.59 43.40
C ALA A 150 -36.40 12.06 43.74
N ILE A 151 -37.10 12.25 44.87
CA ILE A 151 -37.42 13.60 45.38
C ILE A 151 -36.14 14.33 45.84
N ALA A 152 -35.24 13.67 46.59
CA ALA A 152 -33.96 14.25 47.01
C ALA A 152 -33.11 14.67 45.80
N ARG A 153 -33.05 13.82 44.73
CA ARG A 153 -32.39 14.12 43.46
C ARG A 153 -32.99 15.36 42.78
N ALA A 154 -34.30 15.51 42.82
CA ALA A 154 -34.96 16.69 42.29
C ALA A 154 -34.63 17.94 43.13
N LEU A 155 -34.53 17.80 44.46
CA LEU A 155 -34.33 18.92 45.42
C LEU A 155 -32.90 19.47 45.42
N ILE A 156 -31.88 18.63 45.23
CA ILE A 156 -30.45 19.02 45.34
C ILE A 156 -30.09 20.21 44.41
N LYS A 157 -30.79 20.32 43.27
CA LYS A 157 -30.66 21.43 42.31
C LYS A 157 -31.21 22.72 42.81
N LYS A 158 -31.94 22.72 43.94
CA LYS A 158 -32.70 23.85 44.45
C LYS A 158 -33.67 24.44 43.41
N PRO A 159 -34.55 23.62 42.77
CA PRO A 159 -35.44 24.07 41.70
C PRO A 159 -36.52 25.00 42.25
N GLU A 160 -37.05 25.84 41.36
CA GLU A 160 -38.23 26.70 41.70
C GLU A 160 -39.52 25.88 41.70
N ILE A 161 -39.59 24.84 40.87
CA ILE A 161 -40.79 24.01 40.61
C ILE A 161 -40.43 22.55 40.69
N ILE A 162 -41.30 21.77 41.33
CA ILE A 162 -41.21 20.30 41.31
C ILE A 162 -42.47 19.78 40.61
N LEU A 163 -42.27 18.92 39.60
CA LEU A 163 -43.33 18.20 38.91
C LEU A 163 -43.29 16.72 39.34
N ALA A 164 -44.42 16.20 39.81
CA ALA A 164 -44.52 14.82 40.24
C ALA A 164 -45.66 14.11 39.51
N ASP A 165 -45.28 13.07 38.74
CA ASP A 165 -46.24 12.22 38.02
C ASP A 165 -46.56 10.96 38.84
N GLU A 166 -47.77 10.90 39.41
CA GLU A 166 -48.27 9.84 40.25
C GLU A 166 -47.25 9.35 41.30
N PRO A 167 -46.73 10.25 42.17
CA PRO A 167 -45.57 9.99 43.01
C PRO A 167 -45.80 8.86 44.08
N THR A 168 -47.00 8.37 44.25
CA THR A 168 -47.37 7.35 45.20
C THR A 168 -48.06 6.12 44.58
N GLY A 169 -48.18 6.07 43.24
CA GLY A 169 -48.96 5.04 42.54
C GLY A 169 -48.43 3.63 42.71
N ASN A 170 -47.16 3.47 43.08
CA ASN A 170 -46.52 2.17 43.32
C ASN A 170 -46.15 1.94 44.80
N LEU A 171 -46.77 2.62 45.75
CA LEU A 171 -46.46 2.61 47.16
C LEU A 171 -47.68 2.15 47.99
N ASP A 172 -47.42 1.55 49.14
CA ASP A 172 -48.46 1.28 50.15
C ASP A 172 -48.96 2.59 50.76
N SER A 173 -50.13 2.55 51.42
CA SER A 173 -50.82 3.71 51.94
C SER A 173 -50.03 4.46 53.03
N GLU A 174 -49.20 3.77 53.83
CA GLU A 174 -48.42 4.42 54.89
C GLU A 174 -47.27 5.19 54.29
N THR A 175 -46.54 4.56 53.39
CA THR A 175 -45.42 5.18 52.61
C THR A 175 -45.91 6.31 51.74
N SER A 176 -47.11 6.21 51.16
CA SER A 176 -47.76 7.30 50.39
C SER A 176 -48.02 8.56 51.25
N LYS A 177 -48.48 8.38 52.48
CA LYS A 177 -48.68 9.49 53.46
C LYS A 177 -47.34 10.17 53.78
N GLN A 178 -46.25 9.42 53.96
CA GLN A 178 -44.92 9.96 54.20
C GLN A 178 -44.44 10.82 53.01
N VAL A 179 -44.58 10.33 51.78
CA VAL A 179 -44.21 11.08 50.56
C VAL A 179 -45.03 12.37 50.45
N PHE A 180 -46.37 12.33 50.64
CA PHE A 180 -47.18 13.56 50.57
C PHE A 180 -46.85 14.54 51.67
N ASN A 181 -46.57 14.10 52.90
CA ASN A 181 -46.12 14.95 54.01
C ASN A 181 -44.82 15.69 53.65
N VAL A 182 -43.82 14.99 53.02
CA VAL A 182 -42.59 15.63 52.54
C VAL A 182 -42.91 16.66 51.46
N LEU A 183 -43.72 16.34 50.44
CA LEU A 183 -44.15 17.28 49.40
C LEU A 183 -44.90 18.49 49.99
N LYS A 184 -45.77 18.30 50.97
CA LYS A 184 -46.49 19.41 51.62
C LYS A 184 -45.55 20.34 52.39
N LYS A 185 -44.52 19.77 53.10
CA LYS A 185 -43.48 20.58 53.78
C LYS A 185 -42.75 21.47 52.79
N LEU A 186 -42.34 20.86 51.66
CA LEU A 186 -41.59 21.55 50.58
C LEU A 186 -42.43 22.62 49.86
N ALA A 187 -43.76 22.40 49.73
CA ALA A 187 -44.67 23.32 49.06
C ALA A 187 -44.82 24.68 49.74
N ARG A 188 -44.43 24.81 51.02
CA ARG A 188 -44.40 26.08 51.73
C ARG A 188 -43.57 27.16 51.07
N ASN A 189 -42.50 26.72 50.42
CA ASN A 189 -41.46 27.58 49.80
C ASN A 189 -41.34 27.45 48.30
N LYS A 190 -41.95 26.43 47.68
CA LYS A 190 -41.83 26.09 46.25
C LYS A 190 -43.18 25.75 45.64
N LEU A 191 -43.29 25.86 44.33
CA LEU A 191 -44.44 25.32 43.61
C LEU A 191 -44.21 23.82 43.38
N ILE A 192 -45.19 22.99 43.82
CA ILE A 192 -45.19 21.56 43.53
C ILE A 192 -46.48 21.24 42.78
N VAL A 193 -46.35 20.67 41.59
CA VAL A 193 -47.48 20.23 40.79
C VAL A 193 -47.47 18.69 40.76
N VAL A 194 -48.55 18.11 41.31
CA VAL A 194 -48.74 16.65 41.40
C VAL A 194 -49.87 16.27 40.44
N VAL A 195 -49.59 15.36 39.56
CA VAL A 195 -50.60 14.64 38.78
C VAL A 195 -50.97 13.38 39.55
N SER A 196 -52.29 13.18 39.83
CA SER A 196 -52.79 11.99 40.52
C SER A 196 -54.18 11.68 40.08
N HIS A 197 -54.63 10.47 40.37
CA HIS A 197 -56.04 10.05 40.34
C HIS A 197 -56.64 9.88 41.76
N ASP A 198 -55.82 10.09 42.80
CA ASP A 198 -56.17 9.97 44.20
C ASP A 198 -56.88 11.26 44.70
N GLU A 199 -58.21 11.24 44.75
CA GLU A 199 -59.01 12.35 45.23
C GLU A 199 -58.89 12.57 46.74
N GLU A 200 -58.70 11.50 47.54
CA GLU A 200 -58.55 11.58 48.98
C GLU A 200 -57.25 12.31 49.36
N ALA A 201 -56.12 11.94 48.70
CA ALA A 201 -54.86 12.64 48.90
C ALA A 201 -54.95 14.10 48.46
N ALA A 202 -55.60 14.41 47.33
CA ALA A 202 -55.73 15.77 46.84
C ALA A 202 -56.59 16.60 47.84
N ASN A 203 -57.70 16.10 48.36
CA ASN A 203 -58.51 16.80 49.35
C ASN A 203 -57.77 17.00 50.67
N THR A 204 -56.87 16.13 51.06
CA THR A 204 -56.12 16.20 52.33
C THR A 204 -54.91 17.14 52.22
N TYR A 205 -54.18 17.16 51.12
CA TYR A 205 -52.87 17.83 51.02
C TYR A 205 -52.80 19.01 50.09
N ALA A 206 -53.77 19.19 49.13
CA ALA A 206 -53.69 20.24 48.13
C ALA A 206 -53.91 21.66 48.70
N ASP A 207 -53.22 22.63 48.18
CA ASP A 207 -53.48 24.06 48.27
C ASP A 207 -54.32 24.49 47.07
N ARG A 208 -54.36 23.73 45.98
CA ARG A 208 -55.13 23.97 44.76
C ARG A 208 -55.36 22.65 44.03
N ILE A 209 -56.60 22.48 43.56
CA ILE A 209 -56.98 21.34 42.77
C ILE A 209 -57.46 21.83 41.39
N ILE A 210 -56.85 21.29 40.33
CA ILE A 210 -57.24 21.51 38.93
C ILE A 210 -57.78 20.16 38.40
N ARG A 211 -59.00 20.16 37.86
CA ARG A 211 -59.57 18.97 37.26
C ARG A 211 -59.47 19.03 35.73
N ILE A 212 -58.94 17.96 35.13
CA ILE A 212 -58.85 17.82 33.70
C ILE A 212 -59.68 16.64 33.22
N SER A 213 -60.57 16.92 32.25
CA SER A 213 -61.31 15.87 31.56
C SER A 213 -61.19 16.08 30.04
N ASP A 214 -60.95 15.00 29.29
CA ASP A 214 -60.84 15.00 27.80
C ASP A 214 -59.95 16.11 27.22
N GLY A 215 -58.83 16.35 27.83
CA GLY A 215 -57.84 17.34 27.39
C GLY A 215 -58.16 18.81 27.67
N MET A 216 -59.19 19.08 28.50
CA MET A 216 -59.61 20.42 28.87
C MET A 216 -59.65 20.58 30.39
N VAL A 217 -59.44 21.78 30.88
CA VAL A 217 -59.69 22.16 32.30
C VAL A 217 -61.18 22.30 32.53
N VAL A 218 -61.71 21.48 33.44
CA VAL A 218 -63.14 21.49 33.76
C VAL A 218 -63.45 22.18 35.11
N ALA A 219 -62.47 22.21 36.00
CA ALA A 219 -62.57 22.94 37.26
C ALA A 219 -61.21 23.41 37.81
N ASP A 220 -61.17 24.53 38.48
CA ASP A 220 -59.99 25.06 39.14
C ASP A 220 -60.38 25.69 40.47
N SER A 221 -59.91 25.19 41.59
CA SER A 221 -60.25 25.61 42.90
C SER A 221 -59.68 26.96 43.31
N LYS A 222 -58.72 27.48 42.55
CA LYS A 222 -58.07 28.77 42.89
C LYS A 222 -57.38 29.38 41.66
N GLU A 223 -57.92 30.44 41.12
CA GLU A 223 -57.31 31.22 40.09
C GLU A 223 -56.28 32.23 40.64
N TYR A 224 -55.13 32.36 39.89
CA TYR A 224 -54.10 33.34 40.20
C TYR A 224 -54.17 34.53 39.22
N THR A 225 -54.34 35.76 39.73
CA THR A 225 -54.50 36.96 38.90
C THR A 225 -53.27 37.85 38.78
N SER A 226 -52.29 37.69 39.67
CA SER A 226 -51.02 38.47 39.62
C SER A 226 -49.78 37.70 39.87
N ALA A 227 -48.70 38.09 39.21
CA ALA A 227 -47.40 37.46 39.29
C ALA A 227 -46.35 38.38 39.88
N THR A 228 -45.52 37.85 40.77
CA THR A 228 -44.24 38.48 41.12
C THR A 228 -43.30 38.37 39.94
N ARG A 229 -42.70 39.48 39.49
CA ARG A 229 -41.73 39.53 38.38
C ARG A 229 -40.39 39.02 38.88
N LYS A 230 -40.02 37.75 38.53
CA LYS A 230 -38.66 37.24 38.68
C LYS A 230 -38.01 37.11 37.30
N GLU A 231 -36.75 37.41 37.21
CA GLU A 231 -36.00 37.19 35.95
C GLU A 231 -35.68 35.70 35.76
N LEU A 232 -35.85 35.21 34.56
CA LEU A 232 -35.52 33.80 34.22
C LEU A 232 -33.99 33.65 34.00
N LYS A 233 -33.27 33.15 35.01
CA LYS A 233 -31.84 32.86 34.95
C LYS A 233 -31.62 31.37 34.70
N LEU A 234 -31.28 31.03 33.47
CA LEU A 234 -30.98 29.65 33.08
C LEU A 234 -29.46 29.38 33.16
N VAL A 235 -29.07 28.30 33.82
CA VAL A 235 -27.68 27.85 33.89
C VAL A 235 -27.47 26.77 32.82
N ASN A 236 -26.50 26.97 31.95
CA ASN A 236 -26.13 26.00 30.93
C ASN A 236 -25.62 24.70 31.57
N ALA A 237 -26.31 23.62 31.30
CA ALA A 237 -25.86 22.28 31.73
C ALA A 237 -24.52 21.93 31.08
N LYS A 238 -23.61 21.26 31.80
CA LYS A 238 -22.37 20.70 31.30
C LYS A 238 -21.95 19.53 32.19
N LEU A 239 -21.98 18.34 31.65
CA LEU A 239 -21.48 17.16 32.39
C LEU A 239 -19.96 17.25 32.54
N PRO A 240 -19.39 17.13 33.75
CA PRO A 240 -17.96 17.09 33.93
C PRO A 240 -17.28 15.94 33.15
N PHE A 241 -16.09 16.19 32.62
CA PHE A 241 -15.32 15.22 31.81
C PHE A 241 -15.18 13.86 32.52
N MET A 242 -14.76 13.88 33.79
CA MET A 242 -14.55 12.67 34.58
C MET A 242 -15.79 11.78 34.70
N TYR A 243 -17.01 12.43 34.82
CA TYR A 243 -18.26 11.69 34.83
C TYR A 243 -18.61 11.07 33.49
N SER A 244 -18.44 11.83 32.40
CA SER A 244 -18.66 11.32 31.03
C SER A 244 -17.72 10.15 30.73
N PHE A 245 -16.47 10.23 31.18
CA PHE A 245 -15.45 9.20 31.03
C PHE A 245 -15.76 7.95 31.88
N LYS A 246 -16.08 8.14 33.19
CA LYS A 246 -16.44 7.05 34.09
C LYS A 246 -17.70 6.31 33.60
N MET A 247 -18.69 7.06 33.10
CA MET A 247 -19.89 6.49 32.51
C MET A 247 -19.62 5.74 31.20
N GLY A 248 -18.70 6.20 30.37
CA GLY A 248 -18.24 5.50 29.17
C GLY A 248 -17.55 4.18 29.50
N LEU A 249 -16.50 4.25 30.35
CA LEU A 249 -15.72 3.07 30.75
C LEU A 249 -16.53 2.01 31.51
N GLY A 250 -17.36 2.42 32.46
CA GLY A 250 -18.13 1.49 33.32
C GLY A 250 -19.02 0.55 32.53
N ASN A 251 -19.35 0.89 31.28
CA ASN A 251 -20.27 0.12 30.45
C ASN A 251 -19.63 -0.90 29.54
N LEU A 252 -18.34 -0.72 29.21
CA LEU A 252 -17.60 -1.69 28.40
C LEU A 252 -17.65 -3.10 29.00
N LEU A 253 -17.68 -3.21 30.33
CA LEU A 253 -17.62 -4.48 31.05
C LEU A 253 -18.95 -5.22 31.17
N HIS A 254 -20.10 -4.61 30.84
CA HIS A 254 -21.41 -5.25 31.05
C HIS A 254 -21.76 -6.36 30.04
N LYS A 255 -21.18 -6.34 28.83
CA LYS A 255 -21.40 -7.38 27.79
C LYS A 255 -20.09 -8.00 27.36
N LYS A 256 -19.43 -8.73 28.24
CA LYS A 256 -18.08 -9.27 28.07
C LYS A 256 -17.89 -10.04 26.75
N LEU A 257 -18.81 -10.94 26.37
CA LEU A 257 -18.71 -11.73 25.14
C LEU A 257 -18.79 -10.86 23.88
N LYS A 258 -19.71 -9.88 23.84
CA LYS A 258 -19.80 -8.97 22.69
C LYS A 258 -18.59 -8.04 22.59
N LEU A 259 -18.09 -7.57 23.73
CA LEU A 259 -16.88 -6.77 23.80
C LEU A 259 -15.69 -7.54 23.21
N VAL A 260 -15.47 -8.77 23.69
CA VAL A 260 -14.37 -9.64 23.20
C VAL A 260 -14.47 -9.85 21.70
N PHE A 261 -15.67 -10.18 21.19
CA PHE A 261 -15.88 -10.38 19.76
C PHE A 261 -15.64 -9.10 18.93
N SER A 262 -16.13 -7.96 19.42
CA SER A 262 -15.87 -6.67 18.74
C SER A 262 -14.39 -6.28 18.78
N VAL A 263 -13.70 -6.47 19.91
CA VAL A 263 -12.25 -6.23 20.03
C VAL A 263 -11.51 -7.12 19.06
N LEU A 264 -11.83 -8.42 19.00
CA LEU A 264 -11.15 -9.38 18.12
C LEU A 264 -11.28 -8.98 16.64
N LEU A 265 -12.49 -8.63 16.20
CA LEU A 265 -12.71 -8.18 14.82
C LEU A 265 -12.00 -6.85 14.50
N ILE A 266 -12.03 -5.86 15.42
CA ILE A 266 -11.35 -4.58 15.21
C ILE A 266 -9.84 -4.78 15.22
N VAL A 267 -9.29 -5.61 16.10
CA VAL A 267 -7.86 -5.95 16.14
C VAL A 267 -7.42 -6.60 14.83
N LEU A 268 -8.22 -7.54 14.30
CA LEU A 268 -7.93 -8.16 13.00
C LEU A 268 -7.89 -7.11 11.87
N CYS A 269 -8.89 -6.21 11.83
CA CYS A 269 -8.90 -5.10 10.87
C CYS A 269 -7.68 -4.19 11.01
N LEU A 270 -7.26 -3.89 12.26
CA LEU A 270 -6.10 -3.06 12.54
C LEU A 270 -4.79 -3.74 12.16
N ILE A 271 -4.67 -5.05 12.37
CA ILE A 271 -3.50 -5.82 11.94
C ILE A 271 -3.36 -5.74 10.41
N CYS A 272 -4.42 -6.05 9.66
CA CYS A 272 -4.41 -5.96 8.21
C CYS A 272 -4.06 -4.53 7.73
N PHE A 273 -4.66 -3.51 8.33
CA PHE A 273 -4.37 -2.12 8.02
C PHE A 273 -2.93 -1.72 8.37
N GLY A 274 -2.44 -2.12 9.54
CA GLY A 274 -1.10 -1.80 10.01
C GLY A 274 -0.01 -2.47 9.16
N LEU A 275 -0.22 -3.72 8.74
CA LEU A 275 0.68 -4.42 7.81
C LEU A 275 0.76 -3.69 6.46
N MET A 276 -0.38 -3.22 5.97
CA MET A 276 -0.39 -2.40 4.74
C MET A 276 0.41 -1.13 4.86
N VAL A 277 0.20 -0.38 5.95
CA VAL A 277 0.97 0.84 6.22
C VAL A 277 2.45 0.53 6.36
N SER A 278 2.81 -0.63 6.92
CA SER A 278 4.19 -1.10 7.04
C SER A 278 4.86 -1.26 5.68
N VAL A 279 4.23 -1.98 4.74
CA VAL A 279 4.76 -2.20 3.38
C VAL A 279 4.88 -0.89 2.61
N SER A 280 3.82 -0.06 2.65
CA SER A 280 3.80 1.23 1.93
C SER A 280 4.76 2.29 2.50
N SER A 281 5.37 2.03 3.66
CA SER A 281 6.28 2.97 4.33
C SER A 281 7.75 2.71 4.03
N VAL A 282 8.06 1.69 3.24
CA VAL A 282 9.44 1.38 2.83
C VAL A 282 9.86 2.36 1.74
N ASP A 283 11.00 3.01 1.95
CA ASP A 283 11.63 3.95 1.03
C ASP A 283 12.86 3.25 0.45
N ILE A 284 12.76 2.86 -0.83
CA ILE A 284 13.76 2.05 -1.51
C ILE A 284 15.13 2.72 -1.51
N ASP A 285 15.19 4.02 -1.78
CA ASP A 285 16.46 4.76 -1.81
C ASP A 285 17.15 4.77 -0.43
N LYS A 286 16.37 4.89 0.66
CA LYS A 286 16.92 4.83 2.02
C LYS A 286 17.40 3.45 2.43
N GLU A 287 16.68 2.40 2.02
CA GLU A 287 17.13 1.03 2.28
C GLU A 287 18.40 0.72 1.48
N TYR A 288 18.51 1.22 0.25
CA TYR A 288 19.73 1.10 -0.54
C TYR A 288 20.93 1.78 0.12
N ILE A 289 20.75 3.00 0.63
CA ILE A 289 21.80 3.69 1.38
C ILE A 289 22.23 2.87 2.61
N ARG A 290 21.28 2.28 3.32
CA ARG A 290 21.57 1.45 4.50
C ARG A 290 22.35 0.18 4.14
N ILE A 291 21.98 -0.50 3.05
CA ILE A 291 22.70 -1.67 2.55
C ILE A 291 24.13 -1.28 2.18
N PHE A 292 24.30 -0.13 1.52
CA PHE A 292 25.62 0.38 1.16
C PHE A 292 26.48 0.69 2.41
N GLU A 293 25.91 1.29 3.46
CA GLU A 293 26.62 1.53 4.73
C GLU A 293 27.05 0.22 5.40
N GLU A 294 26.28 -0.85 5.25
CA GLU A 294 26.55 -2.14 5.86
C GLU A 294 27.54 -3.00 5.05
N LYS A 295 27.30 -3.11 3.73
CA LYS A 295 28.12 -3.97 2.85
C LYS A 295 29.37 -3.27 2.31
N GLY A 296 29.42 -1.96 2.28
CA GLY A 296 30.57 -1.14 1.88
C GLY A 296 30.56 -0.72 0.43
N PRO A 297 31.71 -0.29 -0.11
CA PRO A 297 31.85 0.26 -1.44
C PRO A 297 31.34 -0.66 -2.55
N THR A 298 30.60 -0.11 -3.49
CA THR A 298 30.09 -0.82 -4.66
C THR A 298 30.24 0.02 -5.91
N GLU A 299 30.07 -0.62 -7.06
CA GLU A 299 29.95 0.07 -8.32
C GLU A 299 28.48 0.42 -8.56
N VAL A 300 28.24 1.68 -8.96
CA VAL A 300 26.92 2.14 -9.35
C VAL A 300 26.96 2.53 -10.82
N SER A 301 26.04 1.99 -11.60
CA SER A 301 25.84 2.34 -13.01
C SER A 301 24.58 3.20 -13.18
N VAL A 302 24.56 4.08 -14.17
CA VAL A 302 23.39 4.85 -14.57
C VAL A 302 23.03 4.48 -16.00
N GLN A 303 21.80 4.01 -16.18
CA GLN A 303 21.27 3.54 -17.46
C GLN A 303 20.01 4.32 -17.82
N LYS A 304 19.78 4.47 -19.13
CA LYS A 304 18.56 5.06 -19.66
C LYS A 304 17.66 3.98 -20.26
N TYR A 305 16.37 4.11 -20.04
CA TYR A 305 15.35 3.19 -20.53
C TYR A 305 14.42 3.88 -21.51
N LYS A 306 13.88 3.16 -22.48
CA LYS A 306 12.94 3.71 -23.48
C LYS A 306 11.64 4.21 -22.87
N LYS A 307 11.29 3.72 -21.69
CA LYS A 307 10.10 4.12 -20.93
C LYS A 307 10.44 4.25 -19.46
N LYS A 308 9.67 5.05 -18.76
CA LYS A 308 9.74 5.12 -17.31
C LYS A 308 9.53 3.73 -16.72
N VAL A 309 10.53 3.26 -15.98
CA VAL A 309 10.51 1.97 -15.29
C VAL A 309 9.87 2.16 -13.92
N ASN A 310 8.91 1.33 -13.61
CA ASN A 310 8.37 1.21 -12.26
C ASN A 310 8.27 -0.28 -11.97
N TYR A 311 9.19 -0.78 -11.18
CA TYR A 311 9.33 -2.21 -10.91
C TYR A 311 8.08 -2.82 -10.28
N LYS A 312 7.37 -2.06 -9.44
CA LYS A 312 6.08 -2.51 -8.86
C LYS A 312 5.02 -2.81 -9.94
N ASN A 313 4.95 -1.97 -10.97
CA ASN A 313 4.00 -2.17 -12.06
C ASN A 313 4.44 -3.29 -13.00
N LEU A 314 5.74 -3.41 -13.25
CA LEU A 314 6.31 -4.47 -14.09
C LEU A 314 6.01 -5.84 -13.50
N MET A 315 6.18 -6.00 -12.19
CA MET A 315 5.86 -7.26 -11.50
C MET A 315 4.39 -7.62 -11.59
N LEU A 316 3.50 -6.64 -11.41
CA LEU A 316 2.06 -6.88 -11.55
C LEU A 316 1.67 -7.35 -12.96
N ASP A 317 2.35 -6.84 -13.98
CA ASP A 317 2.11 -7.26 -15.36
C ASP A 317 2.75 -8.63 -15.66
N ALA A 318 3.93 -8.94 -15.08
CA ALA A 318 4.57 -10.24 -15.16
C ALA A 318 3.72 -11.35 -14.51
N ILE A 319 3.16 -11.11 -13.34
CA ILE A 319 2.26 -12.05 -12.66
C ILE A 319 1.03 -12.33 -13.51
N LYS A 320 0.41 -11.29 -14.11
CA LYS A 320 -0.74 -11.48 -15.00
C LYS A 320 -0.42 -12.29 -16.24
N ASN A 321 0.80 -12.15 -16.76
CA ASN A 321 1.22 -12.73 -18.03
C ASN A 321 2.07 -14.01 -17.86
N MET A 322 2.34 -14.43 -16.61
CA MET A 322 3.26 -15.55 -16.26
C MET A 322 4.65 -15.41 -16.92
N GLY A 323 5.17 -14.20 -16.99
CA GLY A 323 6.48 -13.86 -17.57
C GLY A 323 7.44 -13.27 -16.55
N ASP A 324 8.69 -13.07 -16.97
CA ASP A 324 9.69 -12.37 -16.17
C ASP A 324 9.38 -10.87 -16.19
N PRO A 325 9.35 -10.16 -15.04
CA PRO A 325 9.09 -8.72 -14.98
C PRO A 325 10.11 -7.89 -15.75
N PHE A 326 11.33 -8.38 -15.90
CA PHE A 326 12.41 -7.67 -16.57
C PHE A 326 12.44 -7.86 -18.10
N ASP A 327 11.76 -8.87 -18.64
CA ASP A 327 11.66 -9.10 -20.10
C ASP A 327 11.03 -7.91 -20.85
N SER A 328 10.24 -7.09 -20.18
CA SER A 328 9.57 -5.92 -20.77
C SER A 328 10.38 -4.62 -20.66
N VAL A 329 11.53 -4.64 -20.00
CA VAL A 329 12.38 -3.47 -19.77
C VAL A 329 13.39 -3.32 -20.89
N GLU A 330 13.18 -2.34 -21.76
CA GLU A 330 14.09 -2.07 -22.85
C GLU A 330 15.02 -0.91 -22.50
N VAL A 331 16.34 -1.19 -22.49
CA VAL A 331 17.37 -0.18 -22.34
C VAL A 331 17.40 0.70 -23.60
N ASP A 332 17.49 2.02 -23.43
CA ASP A 332 17.67 2.99 -24.50
C ASP A 332 19.16 3.20 -24.76
N THR A 333 19.49 3.53 -26.00
CA THR A 333 20.86 3.92 -26.33
C THR A 333 21.16 5.31 -25.79
N VAL A 334 22.33 5.47 -25.20
CA VAL A 334 22.81 6.75 -24.68
C VAL A 334 23.95 7.30 -25.56
N ASP A 335 24.09 8.62 -25.58
CA ASP A 335 25.11 9.32 -26.33
C ASP A 335 26.05 10.08 -25.38
N GLU A 336 27.08 10.73 -25.97
CA GLU A 336 28.01 11.54 -25.20
C GLU A 336 27.33 12.73 -24.47
N ASN A 337 26.20 13.25 -25.00
CA ASN A 337 25.45 14.29 -24.31
C ASN A 337 24.89 13.80 -23.01
N PHE A 338 24.39 12.55 -23.00
CA PHE A 338 23.92 11.91 -21.76
C PHE A 338 25.06 11.74 -20.75
N VAL A 339 26.23 11.28 -21.18
CA VAL A 339 27.41 11.17 -20.31
C VAL A 339 27.78 12.53 -19.69
N ASN A 340 27.81 13.57 -20.51
CA ASN A 340 28.09 14.93 -20.05
C ASN A 340 26.99 15.45 -19.08
N GLU A 341 25.75 15.11 -19.33
CA GLU A 341 24.64 15.45 -18.45
C GLU A 341 24.81 14.78 -17.07
N VAL A 342 25.14 13.47 -17.01
CA VAL A 342 25.38 12.76 -15.77
C VAL A 342 26.55 13.37 -15.00
N LYS A 343 27.67 13.64 -15.68
CA LYS A 343 28.85 14.30 -15.09
C LYS A 343 28.49 15.68 -14.52
N SER A 344 27.76 16.48 -15.27
CA SER A 344 27.42 17.86 -14.86
C SER A 344 26.44 17.89 -13.68
N LYS A 345 25.43 16.98 -13.64
CA LYS A 345 24.44 16.92 -12.58
C LYS A 345 25.01 16.41 -11.28
N THR A 346 25.84 15.38 -11.35
CA THR A 346 26.46 14.78 -10.16
C THR A 346 27.72 15.49 -9.69
N ASN A 347 28.36 16.25 -10.59
CA ASN A 347 29.68 16.87 -10.39
C ASN A 347 30.76 15.82 -10.05
N MET A 348 30.69 14.67 -10.73
CA MET A 348 31.59 13.52 -10.55
C MET A 348 32.14 13.07 -11.89
N GLU A 349 33.31 12.44 -11.89
CA GLU A 349 33.80 11.71 -13.05
C GLU A 349 33.15 10.35 -13.15
N TRP A 350 32.88 9.92 -14.37
CA TRP A 350 32.20 8.66 -14.67
C TRP A 350 32.91 7.92 -15.78
N ASP A 351 33.06 6.63 -15.63
CA ASP A 351 33.57 5.73 -16.65
C ASP A 351 32.46 5.32 -17.61
N ILE A 352 32.83 4.97 -18.83
CA ILE A 352 31.89 4.60 -19.88
C ILE A 352 32.00 3.11 -20.14
N GLU A 353 30.88 2.41 -20.06
CA GLU A 353 30.75 1.03 -20.48
C GLU A 353 30.16 0.97 -21.88
N TYR A 354 30.90 0.37 -22.79
CA TYR A 354 30.47 0.19 -24.17
C TYR A 354 29.98 -1.22 -24.42
N LYS A 355 28.90 -1.33 -25.18
CA LYS A 355 28.39 -2.56 -25.75
C LYS A 355 28.71 -2.60 -27.23
N ILE A 356 29.24 -3.71 -27.72
CA ILE A 356 29.49 -3.90 -29.15
C ILE A 356 28.16 -4.28 -29.81
N LYS A 357 27.74 -3.55 -30.84
CA LYS A 357 26.55 -3.89 -31.63
C LYS A 357 26.72 -5.23 -32.35
N ASN A 358 25.63 -5.89 -32.61
CA ASN A 358 25.54 -6.99 -33.59
C ASN A 358 26.09 -8.34 -33.15
N ASN A 359 25.61 -8.92 -32.07
CA ASN A 359 25.91 -10.29 -31.63
C ASN A 359 27.40 -10.64 -31.45
N PHE A 360 28.26 -9.62 -31.21
CA PHE A 360 29.65 -9.83 -30.80
C PHE A 360 29.82 -10.06 -29.31
N GLU A 361 28.77 -10.46 -28.64
CA GLU A 361 28.75 -10.63 -27.19
C GLU A 361 29.60 -11.82 -26.72
N TYR A 362 30.19 -12.55 -27.65
CA TYR A 362 30.89 -13.82 -27.35
C TYR A 362 32.37 -13.78 -27.74
N LEU A 363 33.23 -14.14 -26.80
CA LEU A 363 34.51 -14.75 -27.18
C LEU A 363 34.18 -16.03 -27.96
N MET A 364 34.70 -16.18 -29.19
CA MET A 364 34.46 -17.38 -30.00
C MET A 364 35.22 -18.56 -29.40
N TRP A 365 34.54 -19.26 -28.53
CA TRP A 365 34.99 -20.53 -27.99
C TRP A 365 35.10 -21.57 -29.10
N ASN A 366 35.99 -22.51 -28.94
CA ASN A 366 36.00 -23.68 -29.85
C ASN A 366 34.69 -24.46 -29.62
N TYR A 367 33.76 -24.40 -30.60
CA TYR A 367 32.43 -24.98 -30.52
C TYR A 367 32.42 -26.48 -30.18
N ASN A 368 33.44 -27.23 -30.62
CA ASN A 368 33.52 -28.67 -30.34
C ASN A 368 33.90 -28.98 -28.87
N THR A 369 34.60 -28.08 -28.20
CA THR A 369 34.94 -28.23 -26.77
C THR A 369 33.94 -27.54 -25.87
N TYR A 370 33.29 -26.51 -26.35
CA TYR A 370 32.31 -25.73 -25.58
C TYR A 370 31.07 -26.53 -25.17
N ARG A 371 30.55 -27.39 -26.09
CA ARG A 371 29.33 -28.15 -25.84
C ARG A 371 29.49 -29.24 -24.76
N ASP A 372 30.71 -29.75 -24.54
CA ASP A 372 30.97 -30.79 -23.55
C ASP A 372 31.47 -30.26 -22.19
N ILE A 373 31.97 -29.05 -22.14
CA ILE A 373 32.71 -28.51 -20.98
C ILE A 373 32.01 -27.32 -20.30
N SER A 374 31.18 -26.60 -21.02
CA SER A 374 30.38 -25.46 -20.46
C SER A 374 29.26 -25.88 -19.51
N ASP A 375 29.14 -27.16 -19.18
CA ASP A 375 28.09 -27.72 -18.33
C ASP A 375 28.37 -27.56 -16.83
N THR A 376 29.45 -26.90 -16.43
CA THR A 376 29.70 -26.67 -14.99
C THR A 376 29.11 -25.35 -14.51
N MET A 377 28.69 -25.33 -13.24
CA MET A 377 28.07 -24.16 -12.63
C MET A 377 29.00 -22.93 -12.57
N TYR A 378 30.30 -23.10 -12.69
CA TYR A 378 31.28 -22.02 -12.67
C TYR A 378 31.63 -21.52 -14.09
N TYR A 379 31.77 -22.40 -15.07
CA TYR A 379 32.22 -22.06 -16.43
C TYR A 379 31.07 -21.85 -17.40
N THR A 380 29.93 -21.38 -16.89
CA THR A 380 28.82 -20.89 -17.73
C THR A 380 29.33 -19.70 -18.55
N GLY A 381 29.29 -19.85 -19.85
CA GLY A 381 29.90 -18.89 -20.76
C GLY A 381 29.44 -17.44 -20.52
N THR A 382 30.38 -16.55 -20.48
CA THR A 382 30.10 -15.10 -20.51
C THR A 382 29.53 -14.74 -21.86
N ASN A 383 28.25 -14.65 -21.93
CA ASN A 383 27.53 -14.36 -23.17
C ASN A 383 27.57 -12.86 -23.53
N ALA A 384 28.04 -11.97 -22.63
CA ALA A 384 28.12 -10.56 -22.87
C ALA A 384 29.45 -9.99 -22.39
N ILE A 385 30.32 -9.59 -23.33
CA ILE A 385 31.54 -8.87 -23.00
C ILE A 385 31.28 -7.38 -23.10
N LYS A 386 31.59 -6.68 -22.03
CA LYS A 386 31.52 -5.25 -21.92
C LYS A 386 32.92 -4.67 -22.07
N VAL A 387 33.07 -3.64 -22.88
CA VAL A 387 34.34 -2.98 -23.17
C VAL A 387 34.44 -1.68 -22.39
N VAL A 388 35.53 -1.50 -21.68
CA VAL A 388 35.79 -0.33 -20.85
C VAL A 388 37.19 0.22 -21.17
N GLU A 389 37.34 1.55 -21.16
CA GLU A 389 38.65 2.17 -21.24
C GLU A 389 39.44 1.83 -19.97
N TYR A 390 40.69 1.36 -20.16
CA TYR A 390 41.55 1.01 -19.05
C TYR A 390 41.99 2.26 -18.30
N ASP A 391 41.66 2.33 -17.01
CA ASP A 391 42.18 3.33 -16.09
C ASP A 391 42.87 2.66 -14.91
N LYS A 392 44.07 3.10 -14.61
CA LYS A 392 44.85 2.63 -13.45
C LYS A 392 44.13 2.85 -12.13
N GLU A 393 43.33 3.88 -12.01
CA GLU A 393 42.60 4.22 -10.80
C GLU A 393 41.49 3.21 -10.49
N LEU A 394 40.98 2.50 -11.50
CA LEU A 394 39.99 1.42 -11.34
C LEU A 394 40.58 0.20 -10.61
N PHE A 395 41.89 0.02 -10.65
CA PHE A 395 42.55 -1.17 -10.10
C PHE A 395 43.64 -0.76 -9.09
N SER A 396 43.67 -1.41 -7.94
CA SER A 396 44.82 -1.35 -7.07
C SER A 396 46.02 -1.97 -7.79
N SER A 397 47.15 -1.31 -7.82
CA SER A 397 48.38 -1.66 -8.57
C SER A 397 48.91 -3.10 -8.37
N ASN A 398 48.37 -3.86 -7.42
CA ASN A 398 48.81 -5.20 -7.05
C ASN A 398 48.01 -6.33 -7.71
N ASN A 399 46.97 -6.04 -8.49
CA ASN A 399 46.08 -7.08 -9.02
C ASN A 399 46.26 -7.32 -10.53
N LEU A 400 47.17 -6.62 -11.20
CA LEU A 400 47.42 -6.85 -12.64
C LEU A 400 48.60 -7.80 -12.82
N ILE A 401 48.35 -8.94 -13.44
CA ILE A 401 49.35 -9.89 -13.93
C ILE A 401 49.63 -9.54 -15.40
N GLY A 402 50.87 -9.28 -15.74
CA GLY A 402 51.27 -8.85 -17.11
C GLY A 402 51.31 -7.32 -17.25
N ASN A 403 50.94 -6.79 -18.41
CA ASN A 403 51.05 -5.37 -18.75
C ASN A 403 49.72 -4.70 -19.03
N GLU A 404 49.69 -3.37 -18.90
CA GLU A 404 48.59 -2.54 -19.36
C GLU A 404 48.40 -2.63 -20.89
N PRO A 405 47.19 -2.40 -21.42
CA PRO A 405 46.95 -2.44 -22.87
C PRO A 405 47.50 -1.16 -23.51
N VAL A 406 48.58 -1.27 -24.23
CA VAL A 406 49.26 -0.14 -24.90
C VAL A 406 48.91 -0.06 -26.38
N ALA A 407 48.93 -1.22 -27.06
CA ALA A 407 48.62 -1.29 -28.48
C ALA A 407 47.13 -1.32 -28.76
N ASP A 408 46.75 -0.94 -29.98
CA ASP A 408 45.36 -0.86 -30.45
C ASP A 408 44.71 -2.24 -30.71
N ASP A 409 45.38 -3.31 -30.33
CA ASP A 409 44.97 -4.71 -30.42
C ASP A 409 45.28 -5.48 -29.14
N GLU A 410 45.62 -4.79 -28.05
CA GLU A 410 45.86 -5.37 -26.74
C GLU A 410 44.65 -5.18 -25.82
N ILE A 411 44.35 -6.21 -25.05
CA ILE A 411 43.26 -6.23 -24.06
C ILE A 411 43.76 -6.76 -22.72
N VAL A 412 43.13 -6.27 -21.67
CA VAL A 412 43.23 -6.83 -20.31
C VAL A 412 41.93 -7.50 -19.97
N ILE A 413 41.99 -8.71 -19.45
CA ILE A 413 40.81 -9.53 -19.08
C ILE A 413 40.82 -9.88 -17.59
N SER A 414 39.69 -10.31 -17.06
CA SER A 414 39.63 -10.86 -15.69
C SER A 414 40.25 -12.24 -15.60
N SER A 415 40.72 -12.62 -14.41
CA SER A 415 41.18 -14.01 -14.17
C SER A 415 40.10 -15.06 -14.44
N TYR A 416 38.80 -14.66 -14.29
CA TYR A 416 37.68 -15.51 -14.65
C TYR A 416 37.61 -15.82 -16.15
N ILE A 417 37.76 -14.80 -17.01
CA ILE A 417 37.84 -15.02 -18.49
C ILE A 417 39.07 -15.82 -18.84
N ALA A 418 40.20 -15.55 -18.20
CA ALA A 418 41.43 -16.30 -18.42
C ALA A 418 41.30 -17.76 -18.02
N ASP A 419 40.69 -18.08 -16.88
CA ASP A 419 40.35 -19.43 -16.44
C ASP A 419 39.46 -20.17 -17.45
N GLN A 420 38.48 -19.47 -18.03
CA GLN A 420 37.62 -20.03 -19.07
C GLN A 420 38.40 -20.35 -20.33
N ILE A 421 39.29 -19.47 -20.75
CA ILE A 421 40.17 -19.72 -21.93
C ILE A 421 41.06 -20.95 -21.69
N ILE A 422 41.62 -21.08 -20.50
CA ILE A 422 42.45 -22.22 -20.11
C ILE A 422 41.61 -23.51 -20.05
N HIS A 423 40.39 -23.41 -19.54
CA HIS A 423 39.54 -24.59 -19.37
C HIS A 423 38.90 -25.04 -20.68
N ASN A 424 38.34 -24.14 -21.47
CA ASN A 424 37.57 -24.44 -22.68
C ASN A 424 38.41 -24.43 -23.97
N GLY A 425 39.51 -23.67 -23.99
CA GLY A 425 40.21 -23.32 -25.22
C GLY A 425 39.47 -22.23 -25.99
N ILE A 426 40.15 -21.58 -26.92
CA ILE A 426 39.62 -20.50 -27.75
C ILE A 426 40.17 -20.61 -29.16
N LEU A 427 39.49 -20.04 -30.15
CA LEU A 427 40.04 -19.88 -31.49
C LEU A 427 41.08 -18.73 -31.49
N ALA A 428 42.29 -19.03 -31.98
CA ALA A 428 43.38 -18.06 -31.99
C ALA A 428 44.24 -18.19 -33.25
N LYS A 429 45.01 -17.14 -33.51
CA LYS A 429 46.02 -17.10 -34.57
C LYS A 429 47.38 -16.90 -33.95
N GLU A 430 48.42 -17.57 -34.47
CA GLU A 430 49.79 -17.33 -34.03
C GLU A 430 50.31 -15.93 -34.40
N ASN A 431 49.80 -15.37 -35.50
CA ASN A 431 50.12 -14.01 -35.93
C ASN A 431 48.98 -13.41 -36.77
N LYS A 432 48.99 -12.07 -36.97
CA LYS A 432 47.96 -11.37 -37.70
C LYS A 432 47.80 -11.77 -39.17
N THR A 433 48.82 -12.36 -39.77
CA THR A 433 48.81 -12.72 -41.20
C THR A 433 48.30 -14.13 -41.44
N GLN A 434 48.07 -14.92 -40.41
CA GLN A 434 47.51 -16.25 -40.55
C GLN A 434 46.05 -16.14 -41.03
N GLU A 435 45.70 -16.86 -42.09
CA GLU A 435 44.38 -16.82 -42.69
C GLU A 435 43.29 -17.44 -41.80
N LYS A 436 43.58 -18.60 -41.22
CA LYS A 436 42.64 -19.37 -40.40
C LYS A 436 43.05 -19.39 -38.94
N ALA A 437 42.08 -19.19 -38.06
CA ALA A 437 42.25 -19.42 -36.64
C ALA A 437 42.24 -20.92 -36.33
N GLU A 438 43.03 -21.34 -35.37
CA GLU A 438 43.11 -22.69 -34.88
C GLU A 438 42.68 -22.75 -33.40
N SER A 439 42.33 -23.95 -32.94
CA SER A 439 42.03 -24.18 -31.54
C SER A 439 43.28 -23.98 -30.69
N TYR A 440 43.25 -23.02 -29.78
CA TYR A 440 44.33 -22.75 -28.85
C TYR A 440 43.83 -22.94 -27.40
N LYS A 441 44.59 -23.76 -26.64
CA LYS A 441 44.29 -24.02 -25.24
C LYS A 441 45.56 -23.85 -24.41
N PRO A 442 45.77 -22.68 -23.80
CA PRO A 442 46.89 -22.44 -22.90
C PRO A 442 46.74 -23.24 -21.61
N ASN A 443 47.86 -23.59 -20.97
CA ASN A 443 47.87 -24.34 -19.70
C ASN A 443 48.05 -23.45 -18.49
N SER A 444 48.38 -22.19 -18.67
CA SER A 444 48.60 -21.23 -17.59
C SER A 444 48.41 -19.78 -18.06
N TYR A 445 48.26 -18.85 -17.11
CA TYR A 445 48.24 -17.41 -17.39
C TYR A 445 49.55 -16.93 -18.05
N GLU A 446 50.68 -17.49 -17.64
CA GLU A 446 51.98 -17.16 -18.23
C GLU A 446 52.03 -17.57 -19.71
N GLU A 447 51.51 -18.72 -20.07
CA GLU A 447 51.42 -19.18 -21.45
C GLU A 447 50.46 -18.28 -22.26
N LEU A 448 49.31 -17.90 -21.69
CA LEU A 448 48.31 -17.00 -22.32
C LEU A 448 48.92 -15.62 -22.62
N LEU A 449 49.72 -15.08 -21.70
CA LEU A 449 50.34 -13.75 -21.83
C LEU A 449 51.57 -13.74 -22.76
N ASN A 450 52.39 -14.78 -22.75
CA ASN A 450 53.72 -14.77 -23.37
C ASN A 450 53.78 -15.39 -24.78
N ASN A 451 52.83 -16.25 -25.17
CA ASN A 451 52.88 -16.97 -26.45
C ASN A 451 52.53 -16.12 -27.69
N GLY A 452 52.05 -14.88 -27.49
CA GLY A 452 51.82 -13.94 -28.58
C GLY A 452 50.64 -14.26 -29.49
N TYR A 453 49.79 -15.23 -29.10
CA TYR A 453 48.58 -15.58 -29.84
C TYR A 453 47.55 -14.42 -29.82
N TYR A 454 46.91 -14.26 -30.96
CA TYR A 454 45.77 -13.35 -31.15
C TYR A 454 44.50 -14.14 -31.01
N ILE A 455 43.80 -13.96 -29.91
CA ILE A 455 42.54 -14.64 -29.64
C ILE A 455 41.39 -13.96 -30.41
N ASN A 456 40.39 -14.74 -30.78
CA ASN A 456 39.20 -14.21 -31.43
C ASN A 456 38.31 -13.49 -30.46
N PHE A 457 38.16 -12.22 -30.69
CA PHE A 457 37.32 -11.32 -29.92
C PHE A 457 36.16 -10.84 -30.81
N GLY A 458 35.00 -11.51 -30.71
CA GLY A 458 33.86 -11.24 -31.59
C GLY A 458 34.18 -11.39 -33.08
N ASN A 459 33.63 -12.33 -33.71
CA ASN A 459 33.67 -12.80 -35.09
C ASN A 459 34.77 -12.27 -36.09
N MET A 460 35.44 -11.14 -35.85
CA MET A 460 36.43 -10.59 -36.81
C MET A 460 37.59 -9.85 -36.18
N LEU A 461 37.64 -9.68 -34.88
CA LEU A 461 38.72 -9.01 -34.16
C LEU A 461 39.63 -10.06 -33.53
N TYR A 462 40.91 -9.99 -33.88
CA TYR A 462 41.94 -10.81 -33.24
C TYR A 462 42.79 -9.89 -32.37
N VAL A 463 42.76 -10.15 -31.07
CA VAL A 463 43.38 -9.32 -30.03
C VAL A 463 44.36 -10.13 -29.21
N LYS A 464 45.35 -9.47 -28.66
CA LYS A 464 46.35 -10.07 -27.77
C LYS A 464 45.98 -9.77 -26.32
N VAL A 465 46.01 -10.76 -25.48
CA VAL A 465 45.91 -10.55 -24.03
C VAL A 465 47.23 -10.00 -23.51
N SER A 466 47.25 -8.76 -23.05
CA SER A 466 48.46 -8.12 -22.48
C SER A 466 48.50 -8.25 -20.95
N GLY A 467 47.34 -8.37 -20.31
CA GLY A 467 47.25 -8.47 -18.86
C GLY A 467 46.01 -9.20 -18.39
N ILE A 468 46.06 -9.63 -17.14
CA ILE A 468 44.98 -10.32 -16.45
C ILE A 468 44.77 -9.65 -15.07
N ILE A 469 43.58 -9.23 -14.79
CA ILE A 469 43.20 -8.72 -13.45
C ILE A 469 42.93 -9.93 -12.57
N ASP A 470 43.70 -10.06 -11.52
CA ASP A 470 43.67 -11.22 -10.64
C ASP A 470 42.58 -11.03 -9.55
N TYR A 471 41.56 -11.88 -9.65
CA TYR A 471 40.50 -12.05 -8.65
C TYR A 471 40.53 -13.40 -7.95
N ASN A 472 41.64 -14.19 -8.13
CA ASN A 472 41.70 -15.59 -7.68
C ASN A 472 41.44 -15.72 -6.17
N ASP A 473 41.94 -14.82 -5.34
CA ASP A 473 41.69 -14.85 -3.90
C ASP A 473 40.19 -14.74 -3.56
N LYS A 474 39.45 -13.93 -4.31
CA LYS A 474 38.01 -13.75 -4.15
C LYS A 474 37.21 -14.92 -4.73
N LEU A 475 37.68 -15.49 -5.82
CA LEU A 475 37.02 -16.59 -6.54
C LEU A 475 37.37 -17.99 -6.00
N ALA A 476 38.36 -18.12 -5.11
CA ALA A 476 38.80 -19.41 -4.55
C ALA A 476 37.66 -20.13 -3.79
N LYS A 477 36.75 -19.40 -3.17
CA LYS A 477 35.57 -19.95 -2.46
C LYS A 477 34.63 -20.74 -3.39
N TYR A 478 34.62 -20.47 -4.68
CA TYR A 478 33.78 -21.13 -5.68
C TYR A 478 34.39 -22.37 -6.34
N SER A 479 35.46 -22.89 -5.78
CA SER A 479 36.16 -24.08 -6.34
C SER A 479 35.28 -25.33 -6.46
N GLU A 480 34.21 -25.44 -5.64
CA GLU A 480 33.24 -26.54 -5.76
C GLU A 480 32.42 -26.42 -7.05
N LEU A 481 31.99 -25.21 -7.42
CA LEU A 481 31.17 -24.96 -8.62
C LEU A 481 31.93 -25.36 -9.93
N LYS A 482 33.25 -25.30 -9.92
CA LYS A 482 34.11 -25.72 -11.06
C LYS A 482 33.98 -27.22 -11.39
N LYS A 483 33.46 -28.04 -10.46
CA LYS A 483 33.35 -29.51 -10.58
C LYS A 483 31.92 -29.98 -10.81
N ILE A 484 30.93 -29.17 -10.53
CA ILE A 484 29.53 -29.56 -10.61
C ILE A 484 28.96 -29.16 -11.97
N LYS A 485 28.39 -30.12 -12.65
CA LYS A 485 27.65 -29.86 -13.91
C LYS A 485 26.23 -29.40 -13.64
N TRP A 486 25.70 -28.52 -14.48
CA TRP A 486 24.31 -28.09 -14.39
C TRP A 486 23.32 -29.27 -14.47
N SER A 487 23.58 -30.25 -15.34
CA SER A 487 22.80 -31.49 -15.43
C SER A 487 22.71 -32.22 -14.08
N THR A 488 23.86 -32.36 -13.40
CA THR A 488 23.89 -32.99 -12.08
C THR A 488 23.16 -32.18 -11.03
N PHE A 489 23.28 -30.85 -11.07
CA PHE A 489 22.58 -29.96 -10.13
C PHE A 489 21.07 -30.03 -10.31
N TYR A 490 20.55 -30.02 -11.54
CA TYR A 490 19.10 -30.11 -11.80
C TYR A 490 18.49 -31.47 -11.47
N ASP A 491 19.30 -32.52 -11.40
CA ASP A 491 18.87 -33.87 -11.02
C ASP A 491 18.88 -34.10 -9.50
N MET A 492 19.36 -33.10 -8.70
CA MET A 492 19.37 -33.17 -7.25
C MET A 492 17.96 -32.97 -6.66
N ASP A 493 17.70 -33.55 -5.49
CA ASP A 493 16.47 -33.31 -4.74
C ASP A 493 16.52 -31.92 -4.06
N TYR A 494 15.49 -31.10 -4.26
CA TYR A 494 15.37 -29.76 -3.67
C TYR A 494 15.36 -29.75 -2.14
N SER A 495 15.09 -30.90 -1.51
CA SER A 495 15.13 -31.07 -0.05
C SER A 495 16.54 -31.45 0.46
N ASP A 496 17.50 -31.67 -0.43
CA ASP A 496 18.85 -32.05 -0.05
C ASP A 496 19.65 -30.84 0.46
N GLU A 497 20.38 -31.04 1.55
CA GLU A 497 21.26 -30.02 2.14
C GLU A 497 22.36 -29.62 1.17
N GLU A 498 22.83 -30.56 0.35
CA GLU A 498 23.86 -30.34 -0.69
C GLU A 498 23.29 -29.44 -1.82
N TYR A 499 22.05 -29.67 -2.26
CA TYR A 499 21.39 -28.80 -3.22
C TYR A 499 21.32 -27.36 -2.69
N SER A 500 20.85 -27.18 -1.45
CA SER A 500 20.72 -25.86 -0.82
C SER A 500 22.09 -25.15 -0.70
N LYS A 501 23.14 -25.90 -0.36
CA LYS A 501 24.50 -25.38 -0.28
C LYS A 501 25.02 -24.92 -1.64
N LEU A 502 24.87 -25.74 -2.68
CA LEU A 502 25.32 -25.41 -4.04
C LEU A 502 24.53 -24.28 -4.67
N SER A 503 23.23 -24.26 -4.44
CA SER A 503 22.34 -23.15 -4.87
C SER A 503 22.76 -21.82 -4.26
N ASN A 504 23.00 -21.79 -2.95
CA ASN A 504 23.50 -20.60 -2.28
C ASN A 504 24.87 -20.16 -2.77
N LEU A 505 25.78 -21.13 -2.98
CA LEU A 505 27.13 -20.85 -3.51
C LEU A 505 27.08 -20.32 -4.93
N SER A 506 26.16 -20.82 -5.75
CA SER A 506 25.93 -20.33 -7.12
C SER A 506 25.39 -18.91 -7.10
N TYR A 507 24.45 -18.63 -6.22
CA TYR A 507 23.91 -17.28 -6.04
C TYR A 507 25.00 -16.29 -5.62
N ASP A 508 25.81 -16.64 -4.59
CA ASP A 508 26.94 -15.83 -4.15
C ASP A 508 27.96 -15.60 -5.28
N PHE A 509 28.12 -16.58 -6.17
CA PHE A 509 28.99 -16.46 -7.34
C PHE A 509 28.47 -15.44 -8.36
N TYR A 510 27.18 -15.47 -8.67
CA TYR A 510 26.59 -14.48 -9.57
C TYR A 510 26.65 -13.06 -8.99
N GLU A 511 26.45 -12.91 -7.70
CA GLU A 511 26.62 -11.63 -7.01
C GLU A 511 28.06 -11.09 -7.13
N ASP A 512 29.06 -11.97 -6.90
CA ASP A 512 30.47 -11.61 -7.08
C ASP A 512 30.85 -11.42 -8.56
N PHE A 513 30.24 -12.15 -9.48
CA PHE A 513 30.46 -12.02 -10.92
C PHE A 513 30.14 -10.61 -11.40
N ASP A 514 29.01 -10.07 -11.01
CA ASP A 514 28.58 -8.74 -11.38
C ASP A 514 29.32 -7.66 -10.57
N SER A 515 29.47 -7.83 -9.25
CA SER A 515 30.16 -6.87 -8.40
C SER A 515 31.62 -6.67 -8.74
N LEU A 516 32.30 -7.74 -9.19
CA LEU A 516 33.70 -7.70 -9.64
C LEU A 516 33.83 -7.38 -11.14
N SER A 517 32.66 -7.25 -11.83
CA SER A 517 32.63 -7.00 -13.27
C SER A 517 33.48 -7.98 -14.08
N LEU A 518 33.34 -9.29 -13.76
CA LEU A 518 34.20 -10.35 -14.31
C LEU A 518 34.08 -10.52 -15.83
N SER A 519 32.97 -10.03 -16.44
CA SER A 519 32.73 -10.03 -17.88
C SER A 519 33.35 -8.84 -18.64
N ARG A 520 33.98 -7.91 -17.97
CA ARG A 520 34.57 -6.73 -18.60
C ARG A 520 35.94 -7.04 -19.21
N VAL A 521 36.17 -6.41 -20.36
CA VAL A 521 37.46 -6.37 -21.06
C VAL A 521 37.91 -4.92 -21.09
N TYR A 522 39.12 -4.67 -20.66
CA TYR A 522 39.70 -3.34 -20.57
C TYR A 522 40.65 -3.11 -21.70
N VAL A 523 40.51 -1.97 -22.37
CA VAL A 523 41.25 -1.62 -23.61
C VAL A 523 41.77 -0.20 -23.53
N ASN A 524 42.69 0.17 -24.35
CA ASN A 524 43.13 1.57 -24.46
C ASN A 524 42.14 2.40 -25.33
N LYS A 525 42.24 3.71 -25.27
CA LYS A 525 41.41 4.64 -26.03
C LYS A 525 41.53 4.42 -27.55
N THR A 526 42.74 4.14 -28.06
CA THR A 526 42.97 3.90 -29.50
C THR A 526 42.27 2.62 -29.99
N PHE A 527 42.12 1.63 -29.15
CA PHE A 527 41.32 0.46 -29.45
C PHE A 527 39.82 0.79 -29.61
N ILE A 528 39.26 1.64 -28.69
CA ILE A 528 37.88 2.10 -28.77
C ILE A 528 37.63 2.87 -30.06
N GLU A 529 38.49 3.85 -30.35
CA GLU A 529 38.43 4.64 -31.57
C GLU A 529 38.53 3.75 -32.83
N LYS A 530 39.39 2.75 -32.83
CA LYS A 530 39.58 1.81 -33.95
C LYS A 530 38.36 0.94 -34.18
N ILE A 531 37.71 0.43 -33.13
CA ILE A 531 36.50 -0.35 -33.29
C ILE A 531 35.34 0.52 -33.77
N ASP A 532 35.23 1.74 -33.25
CA ASP A 532 34.17 2.68 -33.64
C ASP A 532 34.39 3.21 -35.09
N LEU A 533 35.63 3.35 -35.51
CA LEU A 533 35.99 3.77 -36.86
C LEU A 533 36.01 2.62 -37.90
N LYS A 534 36.11 1.37 -37.48
CA LYS A 534 35.88 0.24 -38.40
C LYS A 534 34.41 0.31 -38.82
N GLU A 535 34.17 0.88 -40.01
CA GLU A 535 32.91 0.68 -40.73
C GLU A 535 32.69 -0.83 -40.87
N GLU A 536 32.12 -1.46 -39.87
CA GLU A 536 31.64 -2.80 -40.06
C GLU A 536 30.41 -2.76 -40.95
N ASN A 537 30.52 -3.58 -41.92
CA ASN A 537 29.62 -3.78 -43.02
C ASN A 537 28.34 -4.53 -42.61
N LYS A 538 27.91 -4.42 -41.34
CA LYS A 538 26.73 -5.16 -40.80
C LYS A 538 25.62 -4.24 -40.35
N SER A 539 24.43 -4.48 -40.85
CA SER A 539 23.18 -3.90 -40.29
C SER A 539 22.50 -4.96 -39.47
N ASN A 540 22.25 -4.67 -38.18
CA ASN A 540 21.46 -5.54 -37.27
C ASN A 540 19.95 -5.30 -37.42
N SER A 541 19.48 -5.26 -38.60
CA SER A 541 18.07 -5.14 -38.78
C SER A 541 17.50 -6.50 -39.14
N ASN A 542 16.59 -7.03 -38.30
CA ASN A 542 15.70 -8.08 -38.71
C ASN A 542 15.06 -7.66 -40.03
N SER A 543 15.38 -8.37 -41.08
CA SER A 543 14.86 -8.08 -42.41
C SER A 543 14.01 -9.26 -42.87
N LYS A 544 13.16 -9.01 -43.85
CA LYS A 544 12.32 -10.05 -44.45
C LYS A 544 12.76 -10.29 -45.88
N ILE A 545 12.81 -11.56 -46.26
CA ILE A 545 13.00 -12.00 -47.66
C ILE A 545 11.70 -12.66 -48.11
N MET A 546 11.26 -12.37 -49.33
CA MET A 546 10.13 -13.05 -49.97
C MET A 546 10.60 -14.26 -50.72
N LEU A 547 10.12 -15.43 -50.30
CA LEU A 547 10.37 -16.72 -50.91
C LEU A 547 9.04 -17.25 -51.47
N ASP A 548 8.91 -17.33 -52.77
CA ASP A 548 7.72 -17.88 -53.48
C ASP A 548 6.36 -17.38 -52.95
N ASN A 549 6.19 -16.04 -52.81
CA ASN A 549 5.02 -15.35 -52.28
C ASN A 549 4.76 -15.57 -50.77
N LYS A 550 5.67 -16.11 -50.02
CA LYS A 550 5.63 -16.14 -48.54
C LYS A 550 6.79 -15.30 -47.98
N SER A 551 6.49 -14.46 -47.01
CA SER A 551 7.55 -13.78 -46.28
C SER A 551 8.13 -14.70 -45.21
N SER A 552 9.42 -14.90 -45.23
CA SER A 552 10.17 -15.50 -44.10
C SER A 552 10.88 -14.41 -43.34
N ASP A 553 10.71 -14.43 -42.01
CA ASP A 553 11.53 -13.62 -41.12
C ASP A 553 12.92 -14.28 -41.09
N VAL A 554 13.90 -13.56 -41.56
CA VAL A 554 15.29 -13.99 -41.59
C VAL A 554 16.08 -12.87 -40.96
N ASP A 555 16.92 -13.20 -40.00
CA ASP A 555 17.91 -12.26 -39.46
C ASP A 555 18.92 -12.02 -40.56
N VAL A 556 18.66 -10.98 -41.34
CA VAL A 556 19.46 -10.69 -42.50
C VAL A 556 20.49 -9.66 -42.12
N PHE A 557 21.73 -10.06 -42.18
CA PHE A 557 22.86 -9.17 -42.01
C PHE A 557 23.24 -8.60 -43.37
N GLY A 558 23.17 -7.29 -43.55
CA GLY A 558 23.74 -6.63 -44.73
C GLY A 558 25.23 -6.45 -44.53
N TYR A 559 26.04 -7.04 -45.42
CA TYR A 559 27.47 -6.80 -45.48
C TYR A 559 27.82 -5.85 -46.61
N ILE A 560 28.74 -4.93 -46.35
CA ILE A 560 29.48 -4.24 -47.37
C ILE A 560 30.69 -5.13 -47.67
N LEU A 561 30.83 -5.50 -48.90
CA LEU A 561 31.90 -6.41 -49.36
C LEU A 561 33.28 -5.79 -49.16
N ASN A 562 34.07 -6.41 -48.30
CA ASN A 562 35.51 -6.32 -48.32
C ASN A 562 36.02 -7.77 -48.41
N ASP A 563 36.43 -8.18 -49.64
CA ASP A 563 37.10 -9.47 -49.88
C ASP A 563 36.33 -10.76 -49.49
N VAL A 564 35.03 -10.84 -49.74
CA VAL A 564 34.24 -12.06 -49.50
C VAL A 564 34.48 -13.04 -50.67
N GLU A 565 34.78 -14.27 -50.33
CA GLU A 565 34.84 -15.38 -51.32
C GLU A 565 33.44 -15.79 -51.73
N VAL A 566 33.16 -15.65 -53.02
CA VAL A 566 31.85 -16.00 -53.62
C VAL A 566 31.98 -17.18 -54.54
N ILE A 567 31.03 -18.09 -54.43
CA ILE A 567 30.90 -19.23 -55.34
C ILE A 567 29.94 -18.81 -56.46
N ASN A 568 30.51 -18.70 -57.68
CA ASN A 568 29.77 -18.34 -58.89
C ASN A 568 30.32 -19.12 -60.08
N ASN A 569 29.47 -19.88 -60.78
CA ASN A 569 29.83 -20.59 -62.04
C ASN A 569 31.16 -21.32 -62.09
N ASN A 570 31.51 -22.13 -61.09
CA ASN A 570 32.72 -22.92 -60.97
C ASN A 570 34.01 -22.14 -60.58
N VAL A 571 33.93 -20.92 -60.21
CA VAL A 571 35.08 -20.11 -59.78
C VAL A 571 34.81 -19.56 -58.36
N LYS A 572 35.81 -19.74 -57.51
CA LYS A 572 35.85 -19.06 -56.22
C LYS A 572 36.45 -17.66 -56.49
N GLU A 573 35.60 -16.66 -56.60
CA GLU A 573 36.01 -15.30 -56.90
C GLU A 573 35.89 -14.38 -55.68
N LYS A 574 36.84 -13.46 -55.52
CA LYS A 574 36.71 -12.36 -54.60
C LYS A 574 35.86 -11.27 -55.23
N VAL A 575 34.68 -11.00 -54.66
CA VAL A 575 33.83 -9.93 -55.11
C VAL A 575 34.08 -8.70 -54.27
N THR A 576 34.57 -7.63 -54.93
CA THR A 576 34.90 -6.36 -54.27
C THR A 576 33.82 -5.31 -54.40
N SER A 577 32.83 -5.52 -55.25
CA SER A 577 31.71 -4.57 -55.43
C SER A 577 30.48 -5.26 -56.01
N LEU A 578 29.29 -4.81 -55.61
CA LEU A 578 27.98 -5.20 -56.14
C LEU A 578 27.34 -3.98 -56.80
N SER A 579 26.54 -4.22 -57.85
CA SER A 579 25.63 -3.21 -58.35
C SER A 579 24.48 -2.94 -57.37
N LYS A 580 23.78 -1.83 -57.50
CA LYS A 580 22.68 -1.48 -56.54
C LYS A 580 21.52 -2.49 -56.48
N ASN A 581 21.35 -3.26 -57.53
CA ASN A 581 20.25 -4.25 -57.61
C ASN A 581 20.74 -5.69 -57.45
N GLU A 582 22.00 -5.89 -57.11
CA GLU A 582 22.63 -7.19 -56.93
C GLU A 582 22.81 -7.52 -55.46
N ILE A 583 22.64 -8.78 -55.10
CA ILE A 583 22.90 -9.31 -53.76
C ILE A 583 23.67 -10.62 -53.83
N LEU A 584 24.42 -10.87 -52.77
CA LEU A 584 24.87 -12.24 -52.45
C LEU A 584 24.05 -12.76 -51.28
N ILE A 585 23.87 -14.08 -51.28
CA ILE A 585 23.21 -14.79 -50.18
C ILE A 585 24.11 -15.88 -49.63
N ASN A 586 23.92 -16.26 -48.38
CA ASN A 586 24.65 -17.41 -47.82
C ASN A 586 23.93 -18.73 -48.09
N THR A 587 24.60 -19.86 -47.73
CA THR A 587 24.09 -21.22 -47.89
C THR A 587 22.81 -21.45 -47.11
N TYR A 588 22.61 -20.77 -45.96
CA TYR A 588 21.36 -20.86 -45.20
C TYR A 588 20.17 -20.31 -45.97
N ILE A 589 20.33 -19.12 -46.61
CA ILE A 589 19.26 -18.57 -47.47
C ILE A 589 19.05 -19.42 -48.72
N LEU A 590 20.11 -19.97 -49.26
CA LEU A 590 20.01 -20.95 -50.39
C LEU A 590 19.16 -22.15 -50.00
N ASN A 591 19.33 -22.67 -48.78
CA ASN A 591 18.53 -23.77 -48.27
C ASN A 591 17.05 -23.37 -48.09
N LEU A 592 16.76 -22.19 -47.57
CA LEU A 592 15.42 -21.65 -47.49
C LEU A 592 14.76 -21.46 -48.86
N LEU A 593 15.50 -20.91 -49.86
CA LEU A 593 15.04 -20.71 -51.24
C LEU A 593 14.68 -22.00 -51.92
N THR A 594 15.26 -23.12 -51.52
CA THR A 594 15.04 -24.44 -52.09
C THR A 594 14.17 -25.32 -51.17
N SER A 595 13.54 -24.77 -50.16
CA SER A 595 12.65 -25.45 -49.21
C SER A 595 13.31 -26.65 -48.51
N GLY A 596 14.58 -26.55 -48.19
CA GLY A 596 15.37 -27.60 -47.51
C GLY A 596 16.00 -28.61 -48.43
N ASP A 597 15.82 -28.51 -49.76
CA ASP A 597 16.38 -29.45 -50.72
C ASP A 597 17.93 -29.40 -50.84
N TYR A 598 18.46 -28.17 -50.69
CA TYR A 598 19.93 -27.99 -50.69
C TYR A 598 20.60 -28.79 -49.56
N GLU A 599 20.17 -28.65 -48.34
CA GLU A 599 20.71 -29.34 -47.18
C GLU A 599 20.57 -30.85 -47.29
N LYS A 600 19.42 -31.33 -47.77
CA LYS A 600 19.18 -32.76 -48.01
C LYS A 600 20.20 -33.33 -49.00
N GLN A 601 20.40 -32.67 -50.14
CA GLN A 601 21.37 -33.12 -51.16
C GLN A 601 22.82 -32.99 -50.67
N LEU A 602 23.13 -31.99 -49.84
CA LEU A 602 24.44 -31.86 -49.22
C LEU A 602 24.72 -33.00 -48.25
N GLN A 603 23.73 -33.41 -47.45
CA GLN A 603 23.88 -34.59 -46.58
C GLN A 603 24.01 -35.88 -47.39
N GLU A 604 23.27 -36.05 -48.49
CA GLU A 604 23.43 -37.17 -49.40
C GLU A 604 24.84 -37.21 -50.05
N ASN A 605 25.37 -36.03 -50.39
CA ASN A 605 26.76 -35.93 -50.93
C ASN A 605 27.78 -36.32 -49.85
N MET A 606 27.62 -35.89 -48.63
CA MET A 606 28.50 -36.22 -47.49
C MET A 606 28.49 -37.72 -47.16
N LEU A 607 27.38 -38.40 -47.41
CA LEU A 607 27.23 -39.83 -47.16
C LEU A 607 27.59 -40.74 -48.38
N SER A 608 27.91 -40.12 -49.54
CA SER A 608 28.16 -40.85 -50.75
C SER A 608 29.61 -41.31 -50.86
N ASP A 609 29.86 -42.50 -51.48
CA ASP A 609 31.23 -43.00 -51.79
C ASP A 609 31.98 -42.12 -52.79
N THR A 610 31.25 -41.16 -53.42
CA THR A 610 31.82 -40.24 -54.44
C THR A 610 31.70 -38.79 -53.91
N PHE A 611 32.20 -38.55 -52.70
CA PHE A 611 32.16 -37.19 -52.06
C PHE A 611 32.75 -36.14 -52.99
N ILE A 612 31.99 -35.04 -53.16
CA ILE A 612 32.40 -33.88 -53.93
C ILE A 612 32.62 -32.73 -52.91
N ASP A 613 33.71 -31.98 -53.01
CA ASP A 613 34.00 -30.88 -52.14
C ASP A 613 32.91 -29.82 -52.18
N ASP A 614 32.72 -29.06 -51.06
CA ASP A 614 31.63 -28.14 -50.87
C ASP A 614 31.49 -27.10 -51.98
N VAL A 615 32.61 -26.57 -52.47
CA VAL A 615 32.62 -25.55 -53.51
C VAL A 615 32.10 -26.11 -54.84
N THR A 616 32.58 -27.31 -55.23
CA THR A 616 32.13 -28.01 -56.44
C THR A 616 30.67 -28.43 -56.29
N PHE A 617 30.25 -28.87 -55.12
CA PHE A 617 28.88 -29.25 -54.85
C PHE A 617 27.96 -28.00 -54.94
N ILE A 618 28.26 -26.91 -54.25
CA ILE A 618 27.47 -25.68 -54.31
C ILE A 618 27.34 -25.17 -55.76
N ASN A 619 28.46 -25.12 -56.50
CA ASN A 619 28.42 -24.70 -57.91
C ASN A 619 27.52 -25.58 -58.78
N THR A 620 27.60 -26.90 -58.64
CA THR A 620 26.76 -27.86 -59.37
C THR A 620 25.29 -27.67 -59.00
N TYR A 621 25.00 -27.50 -57.73
CA TYR A 621 23.65 -27.29 -57.22
C TYR A 621 23.05 -25.98 -57.73
N ILE A 622 23.81 -24.87 -57.68
CA ILE A 622 23.38 -23.53 -58.15
C ILE A 622 23.02 -23.60 -59.64
N LYS A 623 23.84 -24.27 -60.43
CA LYS A 623 23.67 -24.43 -61.88
C LYS A 623 22.44 -25.27 -62.24
N ASN A 624 22.27 -26.39 -61.53
CA ASN A 624 21.15 -27.30 -61.77
C ASN A 624 19.81 -26.69 -61.41
N ASN A 625 19.80 -25.81 -60.42
CA ASN A 625 18.59 -25.17 -59.91
C ASN A 625 18.37 -23.71 -60.38
N ASN A 626 19.22 -23.23 -61.30
CA ASN A 626 19.15 -21.86 -61.85
C ASN A 626 19.04 -20.76 -60.76
N ILE A 627 19.89 -20.83 -59.73
CA ILE A 627 19.82 -19.91 -58.58
C ILE A 627 20.40 -18.53 -58.92
N ILE A 628 21.49 -18.50 -59.71
CA ILE A 628 22.11 -17.24 -60.14
C ILE A 628 21.17 -16.53 -61.12
N ASN A 629 21.07 -15.21 -61.02
CA ASN A 629 20.13 -14.32 -61.70
C ASN A 629 18.64 -14.53 -61.28
N LYS A 630 18.37 -15.34 -60.26
CA LYS A 630 17.07 -15.41 -59.66
C LYS A 630 16.75 -14.08 -58.92
N LYS A 631 15.56 -13.56 -59.16
CA LYS A 631 15.12 -12.35 -58.51
C LYS A 631 14.40 -12.66 -57.21
N VAL A 632 14.75 -11.98 -56.16
CA VAL A 632 14.13 -12.06 -54.83
C VAL A 632 13.76 -10.68 -54.32
N LYS A 633 12.71 -10.60 -53.52
CA LYS A 633 12.32 -9.34 -52.88
C LYS A 633 12.76 -9.34 -51.41
N THR A 634 13.39 -8.26 -50.99
CA THR A 634 13.81 -8.09 -49.59
C THR A 634 13.26 -6.78 -48.97
N ALA A 635 13.14 -6.77 -47.67
CA ALA A 635 12.63 -5.63 -46.91
C ALA A 635 13.54 -4.39 -46.93
N ILE A 636 14.82 -4.56 -47.30
CA ILE A 636 15.79 -3.45 -47.32
C ILE A 636 15.77 -2.76 -48.70
N CYS A 637 15.53 -1.47 -48.72
CA CYS A 637 15.48 -0.64 -49.94
C CYS A 637 16.04 0.75 -49.67
N ASN A 638 17.11 1.16 -50.36
CA ASN A 638 17.62 2.54 -50.33
C ASN A 638 17.72 3.10 -48.91
N ASP A 639 18.46 2.47 -48.05
CA ASP A 639 18.69 2.86 -46.65
C ASP A 639 17.42 2.91 -45.77
N LYS A 640 16.39 2.11 -46.12
CA LYS A 640 15.18 1.92 -45.32
C LYS A 640 14.78 0.47 -45.25
N ILE A 641 14.17 0.10 -44.13
CA ILE A 641 13.57 -1.22 -43.92
C ILE A 641 12.05 -1.05 -43.98
N TYR A 642 11.40 -1.90 -44.76
CA TYR A 642 9.95 -1.93 -44.91
C TYR A 642 9.38 -3.17 -44.24
N ASN A 643 8.31 -3.00 -43.48
CA ASN A 643 7.60 -4.10 -42.83
C ASN A 643 6.49 -4.73 -43.73
N ASP A 644 6.09 -3.99 -44.77
CA ASP A 644 5.04 -4.39 -45.68
C ASP A 644 5.67 -4.91 -47.00
N SER A 645 5.33 -6.14 -47.36
CA SER A 645 5.84 -6.85 -48.54
C SER A 645 5.61 -6.13 -49.85
N ASP A 646 4.59 -5.26 -49.94
CA ASP A 646 4.27 -4.50 -51.18
C ASP A 646 5.35 -3.43 -51.43
N ASN A 647 6.10 -3.04 -50.42
CA ASN A 647 7.17 -2.07 -50.49
C ASN A 647 8.57 -2.69 -50.59
N PHE A 648 8.70 -4.01 -50.70
CA PHE A 648 9.98 -4.68 -50.80
C PHE A 648 10.63 -4.42 -52.16
N CYS A 649 11.97 -4.24 -52.18
CA CYS A 649 12.75 -4.09 -53.40
C CYS A 649 13.16 -5.45 -53.97
N GLU A 650 13.23 -5.48 -55.27
CA GLU A 650 13.67 -6.64 -56.02
C GLU A 650 15.17 -6.59 -56.28
N TYR A 651 15.86 -7.67 -55.95
CA TYR A 651 17.30 -7.88 -56.14
C TYR A 651 17.59 -9.15 -56.87
N GLU A 652 18.74 -9.15 -57.61
CA GLU A 652 19.21 -10.29 -58.37
C GLU A 652 20.33 -11.01 -57.58
N ILE A 653 20.22 -12.31 -57.41
CA ILE A 653 21.25 -13.11 -56.76
C ILE A 653 22.43 -13.34 -57.74
N VAL A 654 23.59 -12.79 -57.41
CA VAL A 654 24.79 -12.94 -58.30
C VAL A 654 25.82 -13.92 -57.77
N GLY A 655 25.66 -14.44 -56.57
CA GLY A 655 26.56 -15.49 -56.03
C GLY A 655 26.16 -15.96 -54.65
N ILE A 656 26.79 -17.04 -54.19
CA ILE A 656 26.58 -17.66 -52.90
C ILE A 656 27.86 -17.53 -52.05
N VAL A 657 27.68 -17.13 -50.79
CA VAL A 657 28.73 -17.15 -49.78
C VAL A 657 28.61 -18.40 -48.93
N ASN A 658 29.69 -19.18 -48.89
CA ASN A 658 29.81 -20.37 -48.04
C ASN A 658 30.45 -19.94 -46.71
N ASP A 659 29.63 -19.54 -45.76
CA ASP A 659 30.05 -19.03 -44.47
C ASP A 659 29.74 -19.94 -43.29
N ASN A 660 29.09 -21.09 -43.54
CA ASN A 660 28.66 -22.08 -42.52
C ASN A 660 27.89 -21.49 -41.33
N ASN A 661 27.17 -20.36 -41.55
CA ASN A 661 26.36 -19.77 -40.54
C ASN A 661 24.98 -20.44 -40.45
N ASP A 662 24.46 -20.60 -39.22
CA ASP A 662 23.14 -21.16 -38.93
C ASP A 662 21.99 -20.14 -39.10
N TYR A 663 22.27 -18.98 -39.68
CA TYR A 663 21.31 -17.91 -39.92
C TYR A 663 21.47 -17.27 -41.30
N GLY A 664 20.38 -16.67 -41.78
CA GLY A 664 20.38 -16.12 -43.15
C GLY A 664 21.16 -14.81 -43.27
N MET A 665 22.03 -14.71 -44.24
CA MET A 665 22.84 -13.52 -44.54
C MET A 665 22.64 -13.06 -45.97
N ILE A 666 22.32 -11.77 -46.14
CA ILE A 666 22.25 -11.13 -47.46
C ILE A 666 23.29 -9.99 -47.52
N TYR A 667 24.07 -9.99 -48.60
CA TYR A 667 25.09 -8.98 -48.84
C TYR A 667 24.58 -7.98 -49.88
N TYR A 668 24.57 -6.69 -49.53
CA TYR A 668 24.09 -5.61 -50.39
C TYR A 668 25.21 -4.68 -50.88
N ASN A 669 24.90 -3.88 -51.88
CA ASN A 669 25.77 -2.78 -52.26
C ASN A 669 25.82 -1.72 -51.12
N LYS A 670 27.04 -1.16 -50.90
CA LYS A 670 27.27 -0.16 -49.86
C LYS A 670 26.28 1.04 -49.89
N GLY A 671 25.93 1.51 -51.09
CA GLY A 671 25.00 2.61 -51.25
C GLY A 671 23.54 2.29 -50.95
N VAL A 672 23.19 1.01 -50.79
CA VAL A 672 21.84 0.57 -50.44
C VAL A 672 21.61 0.49 -48.93
N VAL A 673 22.71 0.35 -48.16
CA VAL A 673 22.64 0.13 -46.70
C VAL A 673 23.48 1.16 -45.91
N SER A 674 23.96 2.22 -46.54
CA SER A 674 24.93 3.15 -45.94
C SER A 674 24.41 3.87 -44.69
N LYS A 675 23.12 4.10 -44.58
CA LYS A 675 22.48 4.74 -43.41
C LYS A 675 21.95 3.73 -42.39
N LEU A 676 21.91 2.46 -42.76
CA LEU A 676 21.52 1.37 -41.84
C LEU A 676 22.72 0.90 -41.04
N ILE A 677 23.93 1.29 -41.45
CA ILE A 677 25.17 0.99 -40.77
C ILE A 677 25.30 1.99 -39.63
N SER A 678 25.28 1.48 -38.45
CA SER A 678 25.50 2.27 -37.23
C SER A 678 26.92 2.08 -36.72
N LYS A 679 27.38 3.00 -35.88
CA LYS A 679 28.63 2.84 -35.12
C LYS A 679 28.63 1.46 -34.43
N ASN A 680 29.81 0.82 -34.37
CA ASN A 680 29.94 -0.54 -33.80
C ASN A 680 29.84 -0.55 -32.27
N LEU A 681 30.13 0.57 -31.64
CA LEU A 681 30.04 0.70 -30.19
C LEU A 681 28.85 1.57 -29.82
N GLU A 682 28.06 1.10 -28.88
CA GLU A 682 27.04 1.86 -28.20
C GLU A 682 27.44 2.06 -26.75
N ILE A 683 27.20 3.24 -26.23
CA ILE A 683 27.32 3.45 -24.79
C ILE A 683 26.15 2.70 -24.13
N ASN A 684 26.49 1.72 -23.32
CA ASN A 684 25.53 0.90 -22.59
C ASN A 684 25.12 1.58 -21.30
N ALA A 685 26.11 2.06 -20.54
CA ALA A 685 25.91 2.72 -19.25
C ALA A 685 27.08 3.63 -18.94
N VAL A 686 26.91 4.53 -18.00
CA VAL A 686 27.99 5.15 -17.27
C VAL A 686 28.06 4.54 -15.88
N PHE A 687 29.24 4.29 -15.38
CA PHE A 687 29.41 3.67 -14.05
C PHE A 687 30.51 4.37 -13.25
N ARG A 688 30.44 4.20 -11.94
CA ARG A 688 31.44 4.74 -11.02
C ARG A 688 31.52 3.85 -9.79
N LYS A 689 32.73 3.64 -9.29
CA LYS A 689 32.95 2.99 -7.98
C LYS A 689 32.70 4.02 -6.90
N ILE A 690 31.74 3.73 -6.03
CA ILE A 690 31.31 4.60 -4.92
C ILE A 690 31.89 4.06 -3.63
N SER A 691 32.54 4.92 -2.86
CA SER A 691 33.09 4.60 -1.53
C SER A 691 32.50 5.44 -0.41
N ASP A 692 31.77 6.51 -0.74
CA ASP A 692 31.18 7.44 0.20
C ASP A 692 29.65 7.50 0.05
N VAL A 693 28.96 7.50 1.17
CA VAL A 693 27.49 7.61 1.27
C VAL A 693 26.98 8.94 0.68
N GLU A 694 27.71 10.04 0.79
CA GLU A 694 27.29 11.33 0.24
C GLU A 694 27.37 11.35 -1.30
N GLU A 695 28.32 10.63 -1.89
CA GLU A 695 28.34 10.42 -3.34
C GLU A 695 27.08 9.63 -3.77
N LEU A 696 26.75 8.54 -3.09
CA LEU A 696 25.57 7.74 -3.37
C LEU A 696 24.28 8.57 -3.24
N LYS A 697 24.11 9.35 -2.19
CA LYS A 697 22.95 10.23 -2.00
C LYS A 697 22.83 11.25 -3.13
N THR A 698 23.96 11.75 -3.62
CA THR A 698 23.98 12.70 -4.74
C THR A 698 23.51 12.05 -6.04
N ILE A 699 23.92 10.81 -6.29
CA ILE A 699 23.47 10.02 -7.45
C ILE A 699 21.98 9.76 -7.36
N LEU A 700 21.49 9.22 -6.26
CA LEU A 700 20.08 8.86 -6.05
C LEU A 700 19.13 10.07 -6.15
N LYS A 701 19.59 11.24 -5.79
CA LYS A 701 18.83 12.48 -5.93
C LYS A 701 18.44 12.78 -7.38
N TYR A 702 19.31 12.48 -8.34
CA TYR A 702 19.09 12.74 -9.76
C TYR A 702 18.69 11.48 -10.53
N TYR A 703 19.16 10.33 -10.09
CA TYR A 703 18.98 9.03 -10.71
C TYR A 703 18.53 8.01 -9.66
N PRO A 704 17.23 7.95 -9.35
CA PRO A 704 16.69 7.02 -8.38
C PRO A 704 16.79 5.57 -8.88
N ILE A 705 16.60 4.61 -7.99
CA ILE A 705 16.58 3.19 -8.36
C ILE A 705 15.27 2.80 -9.07
N ASP A 706 14.18 3.48 -8.80
CA ASP A 706 12.86 3.17 -9.35
C ASP A 706 12.09 4.43 -9.73
N GLY A 707 11.14 4.30 -10.62
CA GLY A 707 10.19 5.36 -10.90
C GLY A 707 10.66 6.43 -11.90
N SER A 708 11.73 6.19 -12.68
CA SER A 708 12.25 7.09 -13.70
C SER A 708 12.52 6.36 -15.03
N ASP A 709 12.83 7.09 -16.07
CA ASP A 709 13.38 6.60 -17.34
C ASP A 709 14.91 6.57 -17.35
N VAL A 710 15.52 7.17 -16.34
CA VAL A 710 16.96 7.07 -16.08
C VAL A 710 17.13 6.61 -14.65
N LEU A 711 17.72 5.44 -14.48
CA LEU A 711 17.87 4.78 -13.18
C LEU A 711 19.34 4.53 -12.86
N SER A 712 19.65 4.55 -11.57
CA SER A 712 20.88 3.99 -11.05
C SER A 712 20.66 2.52 -10.69
N SER A 713 21.67 1.68 -10.96
CA SER A 713 21.65 0.26 -10.57
C SER A 713 23.00 -0.16 -10.00
N SER A 714 22.99 -1.16 -9.15
CA SER A 714 24.15 -1.88 -8.65
C SER A 714 23.69 -3.28 -8.23
N VAL A 715 24.63 -4.15 -7.90
CA VAL A 715 24.32 -5.48 -7.37
C VAL A 715 23.36 -5.39 -6.17
N TYR A 716 23.58 -4.43 -5.26
CA TYR A 716 22.71 -4.26 -4.10
C TYR A 716 21.30 -3.74 -4.47
N SER A 717 21.18 -2.98 -5.57
CA SER A 717 19.87 -2.47 -5.99
C SER A 717 19.00 -3.54 -6.62
N GLU A 718 19.56 -4.51 -7.30
CA GLU A 718 18.83 -5.61 -7.93
C GLU A 718 18.15 -6.48 -6.86
N ASP A 719 18.92 -6.93 -5.88
CA ASP A 719 18.40 -7.72 -4.76
C ASP A 719 17.34 -6.96 -3.96
N LEU A 720 17.58 -5.65 -3.74
CA LEU A 720 16.62 -4.77 -3.07
C LEU A 720 15.32 -4.69 -3.87
N ILE A 721 15.39 -4.53 -5.19
CA ILE A 721 14.22 -4.45 -6.06
C ILE A 721 13.43 -5.76 -6.01
N TYR A 722 14.07 -6.92 -6.14
CA TYR A 722 13.40 -8.22 -6.06
C TYR A 722 12.65 -8.41 -4.74
N SER A 723 13.25 -8.06 -3.63
CA SER A 723 12.66 -8.23 -2.30
C SER A 723 11.53 -7.23 -2.03
N VAL A 724 11.66 -5.97 -2.47
CA VAL A 724 10.61 -4.94 -2.33
C VAL A 724 9.47 -5.22 -3.31
N VAL A 725 9.77 -5.73 -4.48
CA VAL A 725 8.77 -6.09 -5.48
C VAL A 725 7.93 -7.28 -5.01
N GLY A 726 8.54 -8.30 -4.40
CA GLY A 726 7.79 -9.39 -3.75
C GLY A 726 6.83 -8.87 -2.66
N ALA A 727 7.23 -7.85 -1.89
CA ALA A 727 6.36 -7.19 -0.92
C ALA A 727 5.25 -6.34 -1.58
N SER A 728 5.44 -5.85 -2.80
CA SER A 728 4.48 -4.97 -3.50
C SER A 728 3.21 -5.67 -3.97
N GLU A 729 3.24 -6.99 -4.14
CA GLU A 729 2.02 -7.79 -4.38
C GLU A 729 1.03 -7.63 -3.24
N PHE A 730 1.55 -7.60 -2.00
CA PHE A 730 0.74 -7.32 -0.82
C PHE A 730 0.22 -5.87 -0.82
N GLU A 731 0.89 -4.91 -1.47
CA GLU A 731 0.45 -3.52 -1.52
C GLU A 731 -0.83 -3.34 -2.35
N LEU A 732 -0.98 -4.00 -3.49
CA LEU A 732 -2.18 -3.88 -4.32
C LEU A 732 -3.40 -4.55 -3.67
N ILE A 733 -3.23 -5.79 -3.22
CA ILE A 733 -4.27 -6.52 -2.47
C ILE A 733 -4.62 -5.74 -1.22
N GLY A 734 -3.61 -5.22 -0.56
CA GLY A 734 -3.74 -4.44 0.64
C GLY A 734 -4.37 -3.06 0.43
N LYS A 735 -4.15 -2.35 -0.67
CA LYS A 735 -4.76 -1.03 -0.93
C LYS A 735 -6.29 -1.14 -0.99
N TYR A 736 -6.81 -2.12 -1.71
CA TYR A 736 -8.26 -2.39 -1.73
C TYR A 736 -8.74 -3.05 -0.44
N GLY A 737 -7.97 -3.98 0.10
CA GLY A 737 -8.24 -4.60 1.39
C GLY A 737 -8.27 -3.59 2.53
N THR A 738 -7.39 -2.61 2.55
CA THR A 738 -7.35 -1.53 3.54
C THR A 738 -8.65 -0.75 3.57
N ILE A 739 -9.14 -0.30 2.40
CA ILE A 739 -10.41 0.43 2.31
C ILE A 739 -11.55 -0.45 2.81
N PHE A 740 -11.57 -1.72 2.43
CA PHE A 740 -12.55 -2.68 2.90
C PHE A 740 -12.52 -2.86 4.42
N PHE A 741 -11.34 -3.10 5.00
CA PHE A 741 -11.20 -3.28 6.45
C PHE A 741 -11.51 -2.01 7.24
N LEU A 742 -11.18 -0.81 6.73
CA LEU A 742 -11.56 0.46 7.35
C LEU A 742 -13.08 0.66 7.36
N ILE A 743 -13.75 0.40 6.24
CA ILE A 743 -15.23 0.45 6.17
C ILE A 743 -15.84 -0.57 7.12
N PHE A 744 -15.29 -1.78 7.17
CA PHE A 744 -15.75 -2.84 8.04
C PHE A 744 -15.57 -2.49 9.53
N ALA A 745 -14.44 -1.88 9.90
CA ALA A 745 -14.21 -1.36 11.25
C ALA A 745 -15.24 -0.28 11.64
N VAL A 746 -15.59 0.63 10.73
CA VAL A 746 -16.65 1.63 10.94
C VAL A 746 -17.98 0.94 11.23
N ILE A 747 -18.34 -0.07 10.43
CA ILE A 747 -19.60 -0.81 10.59
C ILE A 747 -19.65 -1.54 11.93
N ILE A 748 -18.54 -2.19 12.33
CA ILE A 748 -18.45 -2.90 13.63
C ILE A 748 -18.61 -1.90 14.78
N LEU A 749 -17.91 -0.75 14.73
CA LEU A 749 -18.03 0.29 15.74
C LEU A 749 -19.46 0.88 15.79
N MET A 750 -20.08 1.13 14.65
CA MET A 750 -21.45 1.61 14.58
C MET A 750 -22.43 0.60 15.18
N ASN A 751 -22.25 -0.70 14.90
CA ASN A 751 -23.06 -1.77 15.51
C ASN A 751 -22.85 -1.84 17.02
N PHE A 752 -21.61 -1.78 17.48
CA PHE A 752 -21.28 -1.77 18.90
C PHE A 752 -21.97 -0.61 19.63
N ILE A 753 -21.86 0.60 19.07
CA ILE A 753 -22.50 1.82 19.62
C ILE A 753 -24.02 1.70 19.59
N SER A 754 -24.60 1.23 18.47
CA SER A 754 -26.05 1.07 18.34
C SER A 754 -26.61 0.12 19.40
N ASP A 755 -25.89 -0.95 19.67
CA ASP A 755 -26.26 -1.91 20.74
C ASP A 755 -26.04 -1.34 22.15
N SER A 756 -24.99 -0.54 22.36
CA SER A 756 -24.76 0.19 23.61
C SER A 756 -25.89 1.20 23.86
N ILE A 757 -26.30 1.94 22.83
CA ILE A 757 -27.42 2.90 22.88
C ILE A 757 -28.73 2.19 23.24
N LYS A 758 -29.07 1.07 22.56
CA LYS A 758 -30.32 0.33 22.83
C LYS A 758 -30.42 -0.12 24.28
N PHE A 759 -29.30 -0.62 24.81
CA PHE A 759 -29.24 -1.09 26.19
C PHE A 759 -29.43 0.04 27.21
N ARG A 760 -28.98 1.25 26.89
CA ARG A 760 -28.97 2.42 27.80
C ARG A 760 -30.01 3.44 27.46
N LYS A 761 -30.96 3.14 26.59
CA LYS A 761 -31.97 4.09 26.11
C LYS A 761 -32.70 4.76 27.30
N LYS A 762 -33.10 3.98 28.32
CA LYS A 762 -33.78 4.51 29.54
C LYS A 762 -32.84 5.40 30.37
N GLU A 763 -31.59 4.99 30.60
CA GLU A 763 -30.60 5.83 31.33
C GLU A 763 -30.34 7.17 30.64
N ILE A 764 -30.21 7.16 29.32
CA ILE A 764 -30.04 8.39 28.52
C ILE A 764 -31.28 9.29 28.62
N GLY A 765 -32.48 8.70 28.60
CA GLY A 765 -33.74 9.42 28.83
C GLY A 765 -33.77 10.11 30.18
N ILE A 766 -33.38 9.40 31.24
CA ILE A 766 -33.27 9.93 32.61
C ILE A 766 -32.28 11.11 32.68
N LEU A 767 -31.09 10.94 32.12
CA LEU A 767 -30.05 11.98 32.06
C LEU A 767 -30.57 13.25 31.37
N ARG A 768 -31.25 13.11 30.24
CA ARG A 768 -31.82 14.23 29.50
C ARG A 768 -32.98 14.88 30.25
N ALA A 769 -33.79 14.10 30.97
CA ALA A 769 -34.87 14.63 31.80
C ALA A 769 -34.35 15.44 33.01
N ILE A 770 -33.19 15.09 33.55
CA ILE A 770 -32.52 15.85 34.60
C ILE A 770 -31.89 17.15 34.03
N GLY A 771 -31.71 17.25 32.70
CA GLY A 771 -31.17 18.40 31.99
C GLY A 771 -29.78 18.20 31.35
N CYS A 772 -29.32 16.95 31.16
CA CYS A 772 -28.09 16.65 30.43
C CYS A 772 -28.25 17.02 28.94
N ARG A 773 -27.23 17.69 28.38
CA ARG A 773 -27.27 18.14 26.98
C ARG A 773 -27.02 16.98 26.04
N SER A 774 -27.62 17.02 24.84
CA SER A 774 -27.38 16.08 23.75
C SER A 774 -25.90 15.92 23.40
N LYS A 775 -25.11 17.02 23.48
CA LYS A 775 -23.65 16.99 23.26
C LYS A 775 -22.91 16.16 24.31
N ASP A 776 -23.30 16.27 25.57
CA ASP A 776 -22.65 15.51 26.67
C ASP A 776 -22.92 14.00 26.53
N VAL A 777 -24.11 13.62 26.06
CA VAL A 777 -24.42 12.22 25.70
C VAL A 777 -23.56 11.72 24.56
N ILE A 778 -23.35 12.49 23.50
CA ILE A 778 -22.47 12.14 22.38
C ILE A 778 -21.05 11.92 22.88
N MET A 779 -20.54 12.83 23.74
CA MET A 779 -19.18 12.71 24.27
C MET A 779 -18.98 11.45 25.12
N MET A 780 -19.99 10.99 25.86
CA MET A 780 -19.91 9.72 26.60
C MET A 780 -19.61 8.54 25.68
N PHE A 781 -20.31 8.44 24.54
CA PHE A 781 -20.09 7.35 23.57
C PHE A 781 -18.76 7.49 22.83
N ILE A 782 -18.31 8.71 22.55
CA ILE A 782 -16.98 8.95 21.99
C ILE A 782 -15.90 8.42 22.95
N TYR A 783 -16.00 8.71 24.26
CA TYR A 783 -15.03 8.20 25.24
C TYR A 783 -15.09 6.67 25.38
N GLU A 784 -16.28 6.08 25.32
CA GLU A 784 -16.45 4.62 25.29
C GLU A 784 -15.71 4.00 24.11
N CYS A 785 -15.87 4.57 22.92
CA CYS A 785 -15.20 4.10 21.70
C CYS A 785 -13.69 4.39 21.68
N LEU A 786 -13.25 5.53 22.22
CA LEU A 786 -11.83 5.84 22.38
C LEU A 786 -11.15 4.85 23.32
N ALA A 787 -11.80 4.50 24.43
CA ALA A 787 -11.27 3.48 25.35
C ALA A 787 -11.17 2.12 24.68
N LEU A 788 -12.17 1.71 23.90
CA LEU A 788 -12.16 0.49 23.11
C LEU A 788 -11.02 0.51 22.08
N MET A 789 -10.85 1.64 21.38
CA MET A 789 -9.78 1.83 20.42
C MET A 789 -8.39 1.68 21.06
N VAL A 790 -8.16 2.30 22.22
CA VAL A 790 -6.86 2.18 22.92
C VAL A 790 -6.57 0.72 23.25
N ILE A 791 -7.56 -0.05 23.72
CA ILE A 791 -7.40 -1.48 23.98
C ILE A 791 -7.02 -2.23 22.69
N CYS A 792 -7.70 -1.94 21.57
CA CYS A 792 -7.42 -2.59 20.29
C CYS A 792 -6.01 -2.24 19.77
N LEU A 793 -5.58 -0.99 19.89
CA LEU A 793 -4.23 -0.56 19.50
C LEU A 793 -3.14 -1.20 20.35
N MET A 794 -3.36 -1.32 21.67
CA MET A 794 -2.42 -1.99 22.57
C MET A 794 -2.22 -3.47 22.23
N ILE A 795 -3.22 -4.13 21.67
CA ILE A 795 -3.13 -5.53 21.25
C ILE A 795 -2.54 -5.63 19.83
N SER A 796 -2.99 -4.79 18.89
CA SER A 796 -2.61 -4.91 17.48
C SER A 796 -1.17 -4.46 17.21
N PHE A 797 -0.69 -3.38 17.83
CA PHE A 797 0.65 -2.85 17.56
C PHE A 797 1.81 -3.82 17.84
N PRO A 798 1.85 -4.53 18.99
CA PRO A 798 2.87 -5.56 19.21
C PRO A 798 2.80 -6.69 18.17
N ILE A 799 1.60 -7.10 17.76
CA ILE A 799 1.42 -8.17 16.78
C ILE A 799 1.94 -7.73 15.41
N ILE A 800 1.60 -6.51 14.96
CA ILE A 800 2.10 -5.95 13.70
C ILE A 800 3.62 -5.86 13.73
N PHE A 801 4.19 -5.35 14.82
CA PHE A 801 5.63 -5.21 14.99
C PHE A 801 6.36 -6.56 14.96
N MET A 802 5.83 -7.56 15.68
CA MET A 802 6.39 -8.91 15.67
C MET A 802 6.33 -9.56 14.28
N PHE A 803 5.21 -9.37 13.56
CA PHE A 803 5.04 -9.92 12.22
C PHE A 803 5.95 -9.21 11.21
N ALA A 804 6.07 -7.89 11.28
CA ALA A 804 6.98 -7.12 10.43
C ALA A 804 8.45 -7.56 10.65
N ASN A 805 8.88 -7.68 11.90
CA ASN A 805 10.23 -8.15 12.20
C ASN A 805 10.47 -9.60 11.75
N HIS A 806 9.47 -10.48 11.91
CA HIS A 806 9.60 -11.87 11.45
C HIS A 806 9.79 -11.95 9.93
N LEU A 807 9.01 -11.17 9.16
CA LEU A 807 9.18 -11.10 7.70
C LEU A 807 10.52 -10.50 7.30
N ASN A 808 10.97 -9.43 7.96
CA ASN A 808 12.29 -8.85 7.70
C ASN A 808 13.41 -9.87 7.97
N ASN A 809 13.27 -10.69 9.02
CA ASN A 809 14.24 -11.76 9.29
C ASN A 809 14.23 -12.86 8.21
N LEU A 810 13.04 -13.23 7.70
CA LEU A 810 12.94 -14.19 6.59
C LEU A 810 13.60 -13.66 5.31
N VAL A 811 13.46 -12.36 5.04
CA VAL A 811 14.14 -11.70 3.92
C VAL A 811 15.65 -11.69 4.13
N LEU A 812 16.10 -11.38 5.35
CA LEU A 812 17.52 -11.45 5.71
C LEU A 812 18.11 -12.85 5.49
N GLU A 813 17.38 -13.90 5.88
CA GLU A 813 17.81 -15.29 5.67
C GLU A 813 17.83 -15.68 4.18
N ALA A 814 16.83 -15.23 3.40
CA ALA A 814 16.69 -15.56 1.99
C ALA A 814 17.70 -14.84 1.09
N TYR A 815 17.88 -13.53 1.30
CA TYR A 815 18.69 -12.67 0.41
C TYR A 815 20.01 -12.20 1.06
N LYS A 816 20.28 -12.57 2.31
CA LYS A 816 21.46 -12.12 3.10
C LYS A 816 21.60 -10.58 3.15
N LEU A 817 20.49 -9.86 2.98
CA LEU A 817 20.39 -8.41 3.03
C LEU A 817 19.64 -7.98 4.29
N SER A 818 20.24 -7.15 5.11
CA SER A 818 19.55 -6.57 6.26
C SER A 818 18.69 -5.38 5.83
N MET A 819 17.56 -5.67 5.18
CA MET A 819 16.65 -4.65 4.70
C MET A 819 15.28 -4.76 5.35
N ASP A 820 14.60 -3.62 5.46
CA ASP A 820 13.24 -3.57 5.95
C ASP A 820 12.24 -3.71 4.78
N SER A 821 11.74 -4.92 4.53
CA SER A 821 10.60 -5.15 3.61
C SER A 821 9.30 -4.60 4.18
N MET A 822 9.22 -4.48 5.51
CA MET A 822 8.11 -3.90 6.24
C MET A 822 8.62 -2.97 7.34
N LYS A 823 8.16 -1.72 7.34
CA LYS A 823 8.55 -0.72 8.33
C LYS A 823 7.37 -0.31 9.20
N PHE A 824 7.37 -0.76 10.48
CA PHE A 824 6.36 -0.38 11.46
C PHE A 824 6.99 0.28 12.68
N GLY A 825 7.31 1.56 12.56
CA GLY A 825 7.89 2.37 13.62
C GLY A 825 6.89 3.32 14.27
N ILE A 826 7.40 4.22 15.09
CA ILE A 826 6.61 5.20 15.86
C ILE A 826 5.74 6.08 14.94
N ALA A 827 6.25 6.50 13.79
CA ALA A 827 5.50 7.34 12.85
C ALA A 827 4.26 6.62 12.29
N GLN A 828 4.39 5.35 11.92
CA GLN A 828 3.30 4.51 11.42
C GLN A 828 2.25 4.27 12.52
N MET A 829 2.69 4.01 13.76
CA MET A 829 1.80 3.87 14.92
C MET A 829 0.94 5.12 15.12
N PHE A 830 1.55 6.33 15.06
CA PHE A 830 0.81 7.59 15.15
C PHE A 830 -0.13 7.79 13.97
N GLY A 831 0.27 7.45 12.75
CA GLY A 831 -0.57 7.53 11.56
C GLY A 831 -1.82 6.66 11.68
N VAL A 832 -1.65 5.38 12.04
CA VAL A 832 -2.76 4.45 12.28
C VAL A 832 -3.68 4.94 13.40
N ALA A 833 -3.12 5.39 14.52
CA ALA A 833 -3.90 5.92 15.64
C ALA A 833 -4.71 7.17 15.25
N ALA A 834 -4.14 8.08 14.47
CA ALA A 834 -4.82 9.29 14.00
C ALA A 834 -6.02 8.96 13.09
N ILE A 835 -5.85 8.05 12.15
CA ILE A 835 -6.94 7.58 11.28
C ILE A 835 -8.05 6.93 12.12
N MET A 836 -7.69 6.11 13.10
CA MET A 836 -8.65 5.45 13.97
C MET A 836 -9.43 6.43 14.84
N ILE A 837 -8.82 7.51 15.31
CA ILE A 837 -9.53 8.58 16.03
C ILE A 837 -10.63 9.18 15.14
N VAL A 838 -10.33 9.47 13.88
CA VAL A 838 -11.30 10.00 12.92
C VAL A 838 -12.46 9.00 12.72
N ILE A 839 -12.13 7.72 12.55
CA ILE A 839 -13.13 6.65 12.39
C ILE A 839 -14.04 6.56 13.61
N VAL A 840 -13.48 6.56 14.82
CA VAL A 840 -14.22 6.53 16.08
C VAL A 840 -15.20 7.70 16.18
N VAL A 841 -14.75 8.91 15.84
CA VAL A 841 -15.61 10.12 15.88
C VAL A 841 -16.78 9.98 14.90
N ILE A 842 -16.50 9.56 13.65
CA ILE A 842 -17.54 9.39 12.62
C ILE A 842 -18.54 8.31 13.04
N ALA A 843 -18.04 7.13 13.44
CA ALA A 843 -18.85 5.99 13.84
C ALA A 843 -19.73 6.30 15.07
N SER A 844 -19.25 7.16 15.98
CA SER A 844 -19.98 7.53 17.19
C SER A 844 -21.08 8.56 16.93
N ILE A 845 -20.84 9.55 16.08
CA ILE A 845 -21.77 10.66 15.87
C ILE A 845 -23.08 10.20 15.21
N ILE A 846 -23.01 9.33 14.21
CA ILE A 846 -24.16 8.94 13.40
C ILE A 846 -25.27 8.28 14.22
N PRO A 847 -25.02 7.18 14.98
CA PRO A 847 -26.07 6.52 15.74
C PRO A 847 -26.55 7.36 16.94
N VAL A 848 -25.66 8.10 17.60
CA VAL A 848 -26.02 8.89 18.78
C VAL A 848 -26.86 10.12 18.41
N ARG A 849 -26.58 10.79 17.27
CA ARG A 849 -27.43 11.90 16.79
C ARG A 849 -28.87 11.48 16.53
N LYS A 850 -29.09 10.24 16.07
CA LYS A 850 -30.45 9.73 15.87
C LYS A 850 -31.22 9.66 17.20
N LEU A 851 -30.53 9.19 18.26
CA LEU A 851 -31.14 9.12 19.60
C LEU A 851 -31.38 10.48 20.24
N THR A 852 -30.41 11.40 20.12
CA THR A 852 -30.54 12.72 20.76
C THR A 852 -31.62 13.59 20.14
N LYS A 853 -32.05 13.31 18.91
CA LYS A 853 -33.20 13.95 18.28
C LYS A 853 -34.56 13.44 18.80
N THR A 854 -34.61 12.30 19.49
CA THR A 854 -35.83 11.82 20.10
C THR A 854 -36.13 12.62 21.36
N LYS A 855 -37.40 12.72 21.72
CA LYS A 855 -37.81 13.44 22.95
C LYS A 855 -37.37 12.66 24.20
N PRO A 856 -37.00 13.32 25.29
CA PRO A 856 -36.64 12.65 26.54
C PRO A 856 -37.69 11.64 27.03
N ILE A 857 -38.96 12.01 26.91
CA ILE A 857 -40.06 11.15 27.37
C ILE A 857 -40.19 9.87 26.55
N ASP A 858 -40.00 9.94 25.19
CA ASP A 858 -40.09 8.78 24.32
C ASP A 858 -38.92 7.79 24.60
N THR A 859 -37.78 8.33 25.05
CA THR A 859 -36.60 7.56 25.43
C THR A 859 -36.80 6.85 26.78
N ILE A 860 -37.52 7.48 27.73
CA ILE A 860 -37.82 6.90 29.04
C ILE A 860 -38.88 5.81 28.93
N LEU A 861 -39.95 6.04 28.15
CA LEU A 861 -41.07 5.12 27.97
C LEU A 861 -40.82 4.01 26.94
N ASP A 862 -39.62 3.99 26.37
CA ASP A 862 -39.20 3.02 25.32
C ASP A 862 -40.16 2.98 24.09
N ARG A 863 -40.68 4.12 23.68
CA ARG A 863 -41.59 4.34 22.53
C ARG A 863 -40.85 4.71 21.26
#